data_e3267828bf7e0d7628a1d4ed61914a13
#
_entry.id   e3267828bf7e0d7628a1d4ed61914a13
#
_cell.length_a   1.000
_cell.length_b   1.000
_cell.length_c   1.000
_cell.angle_alpha   90.00
_cell.angle_beta   90.00
_cell.angle_gamma   90.00
#
_symmetry.space_group_name_H-M   'P 1'
#
loop_
_entity.id
_entity.type
_entity.pdbx_description
1 polymer ?
#
loop_
_entity_poly.entity_id
_entity_poly.type
_entity_poly.pdbx_seq_one_letter_code
_entity_poly.pdbx_strand_id
1 'polypeptide(L)'
;MPQTSRFRVFALLILLGALTTPNSRAQTAVDGAVGGTVVDASGAIVGGATVTVVNNATNAEQTATADGSGYFRVIHLQPGTYNVTISASGFQPYKSVDVTVQVGLLTTIDAHVQVGSTSQTVEVTGAAPLINTTNPDFAGIIDQRVLHDLPVSNYRWSSYALLTPGVVNDSNGYGLLSFRGQSTLLNNVTIDGTDDNQAFFSEERGRTRAGYSTAKESVQEFQVNTSNYSVEYGRSAGGIVNSVTKSGTNSFHGVGYYFDRDSAWAATNSTVTHPVQVSNTPPTYKVVPFKPTDLRRQFGLAVGGPIWKDKIFFFFAADKFYHDFPAAATITGASANSNFYTPADAALPAGKTCGATGSAAPNYQDANVCQIATNTGQTYASSYTVYNAGIAGLQSTLGTAPRTGDQTIYFPKLDWQVNGKNHVSVEANRMRWTSPAGIQTSPAVAYGLSSFGNDYVRDTWIVGKLDTLFTPIWSNEARYMYGRDFEYETNQAPTPYETSTLINTPTYTNPLGLPTNVYLTGFFQIGTPQFLLRAAYPDERRWQFSDTVNWIHGNHSFKFGGDYVHTYDLLSNLYNQFGGYTYSGNTLLGNYISDAYLASNASTSSKAAHYTFFNQGAGLAGIPFTTGDYSLFAQDEWKATRRLSLTLG
;
A
#
# COMPACT_ATOMS: atom_id res chain seq x y z
N MET A 1 -26.07 27.13 -12.62
CA MET A 1 -27.20 26.60 -13.38
C MET A 1 -26.68 25.82 -14.59
N PRO A 2 -27.20 24.65 -14.95
CA PRO A 2 -27.77 23.57 -14.14
C PRO A 2 -27.10 22.21 -14.46
N GLN A 3 -26.34 21.66 -13.54
CA GLN A 3 -25.84 20.27 -13.65
C GLN A 3 -26.94 19.21 -13.41
N THR A 4 -28.00 19.56 -12.71
CA THR A 4 -29.10 18.65 -12.36
C THR A 4 -29.96 18.18 -13.54
N SER A 5 -30.03 18.96 -14.62
CA SER A 5 -30.81 18.59 -15.83
C SER A 5 -30.11 17.47 -16.64
N ARG A 6 -28.79 17.50 -16.75
CA ARG A 6 -28.02 16.49 -17.51
C ARG A 6 -28.05 15.11 -16.82
N PHE A 7 -28.06 15.11 -15.49
CA PHE A 7 -28.13 13.88 -14.70
C PHE A 7 -29.48 13.17 -14.86
N ARG A 8 -30.57 13.94 -14.91
CA ARG A 8 -31.92 13.38 -15.13
C ARG A 8 -32.11 12.82 -16.53
N VAL A 9 -31.54 13.46 -17.56
CA VAL A 9 -31.58 12.97 -18.95
C VAL A 9 -30.74 11.70 -19.10
N PHE A 10 -29.59 11.62 -18.46
CA PHE A 10 -28.70 10.45 -18.49
C PHE A 10 -29.32 9.27 -17.73
N ALA A 11 -29.92 9.50 -16.57
CA ALA A 11 -30.69 8.49 -15.84
C ALA A 11 -31.91 7.99 -16.61
N LEU A 12 -32.61 8.87 -17.33
CA LEU A 12 -33.76 8.50 -18.16
C LEU A 12 -33.33 7.70 -19.41
N LEU A 13 -32.17 8.00 -19.99
CA LEU A 13 -31.61 7.23 -21.12
C LEU A 13 -31.13 5.85 -20.68
N ILE A 14 -30.57 5.70 -19.50
CA ILE A 14 -30.20 4.41 -18.90
C ILE A 14 -31.48 3.60 -18.62
N LEU A 15 -32.52 4.23 -18.07
CA LEU A 15 -33.80 3.57 -17.79
C LEU A 15 -34.53 3.16 -19.07
N LEU A 16 -34.48 3.97 -20.13
CA LEU A 16 -35.06 3.63 -21.45
C LEU A 16 -34.22 2.55 -22.17
N GLY A 17 -32.90 2.56 -22.05
CA GLY A 17 -32.01 1.53 -22.59
C GLY A 17 -32.25 0.15 -21.95
N ALA A 18 -32.52 0.13 -20.65
CA ALA A 18 -32.86 -1.10 -19.92
C ALA A 18 -34.18 -1.78 -20.32
N LEU A 19 -35.09 -1.03 -20.98
CA LEU A 19 -36.42 -1.54 -21.37
C LEU A 19 -36.45 -2.17 -22.77
N THR A 20 -35.40 -2.08 -23.58
CA THR A 20 -35.43 -2.52 -25.00
C THR A 20 -34.37 -3.54 -25.39
N THR A 21 -33.51 -4.05 -24.45
CA THR A 21 -32.46 -5.01 -24.80
C THR A 21 -32.92 -6.46 -24.70
N PRO A 22 -32.75 -7.28 -25.77
CA PRO A 22 -32.90 -8.73 -25.64
C PRO A 22 -31.79 -9.31 -24.77
N ASN A 23 -32.13 -10.24 -23.93
CA ASN A 23 -31.41 -11.03 -22.93
C ASN A 23 -29.91 -11.26 -23.15
N SER A 24 -29.03 -10.66 -22.30
CA SER A 24 -27.59 -10.79 -22.34
C SER A 24 -26.96 -11.22 -20.98
N ARG A 25 -25.82 -11.98 -20.90
CA ARG A 25 -25.39 -12.74 -19.70
C ARG A 25 -23.85 -13.04 -19.60
N ALA A 26 -23.11 -12.92 -18.47
CA ALA A 26 -21.66 -13.25 -18.24
C ALA A 26 -21.16 -13.34 -16.76
N GLN A 27 -19.88 -13.38 -16.36
CA GLN A 27 -19.26 -13.73 -15.07
C GLN A 27 -18.49 -12.57 -14.40
N THR A 28 -18.23 -12.55 -13.06
CA THR A 28 -17.60 -11.43 -12.31
C THR A 28 -16.12 -11.68 -11.89
N ALA A 29 -15.40 -10.60 -11.51
CA ALA A 29 -13.97 -10.60 -11.17
C ALA A 29 -13.63 -11.19 -9.79
N VAL A 30 -14.62 -11.38 -8.93
CA VAL A 30 -14.43 -11.86 -7.56
C VAL A 30 -14.92 -13.28 -7.35
N ASP A 31 -15.55 -13.87 -8.38
CA ASP A 31 -16.13 -15.20 -8.34
C ASP A 31 -15.40 -16.14 -9.29
N GLY A 32 -15.57 -17.45 -9.06
CA GLY A 32 -15.19 -18.49 -9.98
C GLY A 32 -16.38 -19.13 -10.66
N ALA A 33 -16.11 -20.17 -11.45
CA ALA A 33 -17.13 -20.96 -12.12
C ALA A 33 -16.75 -22.45 -12.15
N VAL A 34 -17.78 -23.30 -12.32
CA VAL A 34 -17.63 -24.72 -12.66
C VAL A 34 -18.28 -24.96 -14.01
N GLY A 35 -17.61 -25.64 -14.91
CA GLY A 35 -18.16 -26.02 -16.22
C GLY A 35 -17.54 -27.29 -16.74
N GLY A 36 -18.02 -27.79 -17.86
CA GLY A 36 -17.51 -29.02 -18.45
C GLY A 36 -18.48 -29.66 -19.42
N THR A 37 -18.20 -30.91 -19.77
CA THR A 37 -19.00 -31.67 -20.73
C THR A 37 -19.48 -32.98 -20.11
N VAL A 38 -20.74 -33.32 -20.35
CA VAL A 38 -21.33 -34.59 -19.93
C VAL A 38 -21.37 -35.56 -21.12
N VAL A 39 -20.68 -36.70 -20.96
CA VAL A 39 -20.62 -37.76 -21.97
C VAL A 39 -20.93 -39.12 -21.32
N ASP A 40 -21.39 -40.06 -22.08
CA ASP A 40 -21.53 -41.43 -21.64
C ASP A 40 -20.20 -42.23 -21.69
N ALA A 41 -20.22 -43.50 -21.29
CA ALA A 41 -19.05 -44.38 -21.29
C ALA A 41 -18.45 -44.60 -22.69
N SER A 42 -19.21 -44.35 -23.77
CA SER A 42 -18.73 -44.44 -25.17
C SER A 42 -18.18 -43.12 -25.68
N GLY A 43 -18.29 -42.01 -24.92
CA GLY A 43 -17.94 -40.66 -25.33
C GLY A 43 -19.05 -39.94 -26.10
N ALA A 44 -20.28 -40.52 -26.15
CA ALA A 44 -21.43 -39.82 -26.75
C ALA A 44 -21.98 -38.75 -25.83
N ILE A 45 -22.47 -37.67 -26.40
CA ILE A 45 -22.99 -36.50 -25.68
C ILE A 45 -24.25 -36.85 -24.91
N VAL A 46 -24.34 -36.36 -23.67
CA VAL A 46 -25.56 -36.45 -22.84
C VAL A 46 -26.07 -35.04 -22.57
N GLY A 47 -26.99 -34.57 -23.46
CA GLY A 47 -27.67 -33.30 -23.28
C GLY A 47 -28.82 -33.36 -22.27
N GLY A 48 -29.19 -32.22 -21.68
CA GLY A 48 -30.28 -32.13 -20.71
C GLY A 48 -29.96 -32.65 -19.31
N ALA A 49 -28.73 -33.00 -19.03
CA ALA A 49 -28.28 -33.39 -17.67
C ALA A 49 -28.42 -32.22 -16.70
N THR A 50 -28.95 -32.49 -15.51
CA THR A 50 -29.01 -31.50 -14.41
C THR A 50 -27.73 -31.53 -13.61
N VAL A 51 -27.09 -30.38 -13.47
CA VAL A 51 -25.87 -30.17 -12.68
C VAL A 51 -26.23 -29.40 -11.43
N THR A 52 -25.95 -29.95 -10.27
CA THR A 52 -26.15 -29.34 -8.95
C THR A 52 -24.80 -29.12 -8.31
N VAL A 53 -24.52 -27.87 -7.91
CA VAL A 53 -23.27 -27.45 -7.27
C VAL A 53 -23.58 -26.92 -5.87
N VAL A 54 -23.04 -27.56 -4.85
CA VAL A 54 -23.31 -27.24 -3.44
C VAL A 54 -22.00 -26.81 -2.77
N ASN A 55 -22.01 -25.63 -2.16
CA ASN A 55 -20.87 -25.11 -1.38
C ASN A 55 -20.73 -25.91 -0.07
N ASN A 56 -19.55 -26.52 0.17
CA ASN A 56 -19.31 -27.37 1.34
C ASN A 56 -19.35 -26.58 2.66
N ALA A 57 -19.06 -25.29 2.63
CA ALA A 57 -18.95 -24.42 3.80
C ALA A 57 -20.28 -23.79 4.23
N THR A 58 -21.17 -23.48 3.26
CA THR A 58 -22.41 -22.71 3.50
C THR A 58 -23.68 -23.46 3.16
N ASN A 59 -23.59 -24.63 2.49
CA ASN A 59 -24.69 -25.38 1.88
C ASN A 59 -25.46 -24.60 0.80
N ALA A 60 -24.94 -23.48 0.31
CA ALA A 60 -25.54 -22.75 -0.79
C ALA A 60 -25.53 -23.62 -2.06
N GLU A 61 -26.69 -23.75 -2.72
CA GLU A 61 -26.89 -24.60 -3.87
C GLU A 61 -27.19 -23.78 -5.11
N GLN A 62 -26.58 -24.17 -6.23
CA GLN A 62 -26.91 -23.66 -7.56
C GLN A 62 -27.11 -24.82 -8.54
N THR A 63 -27.98 -24.64 -9.53
CA THR A 63 -28.27 -25.65 -10.54
C THR A 63 -28.14 -25.08 -11.94
N ALA A 64 -27.65 -25.91 -12.87
CA ALA A 64 -27.64 -25.63 -14.30
C ALA A 64 -28.06 -26.88 -15.08
N THR A 65 -28.39 -26.71 -16.38
CA THR A 65 -28.71 -27.80 -17.27
C THR A 65 -27.72 -27.83 -18.43
N ALA A 66 -27.18 -29.02 -18.73
CA ALA A 66 -26.31 -29.22 -19.88
C ALA A 66 -27.08 -28.99 -21.17
N ASP A 67 -26.51 -28.29 -22.12
CA ASP A 67 -27.09 -28.02 -23.43
C ASP A 67 -27.09 -29.25 -24.36
N GLY A 68 -27.58 -29.07 -25.61
CA GLY A 68 -27.61 -30.13 -26.61
C GLY A 68 -26.24 -30.66 -27.02
N SER A 69 -25.13 -29.97 -26.68
CA SER A 69 -23.74 -30.41 -26.88
C SER A 69 -23.17 -31.08 -25.63
N GLY A 70 -23.97 -31.26 -24.59
CA GLY A 70 -23.55 -31.78 -23.30
C GLY A 70 -22.77 -30.79 -22.44
N TYR A 71 -22.59 -29.56 -22.89
CA TYR A 71 -21.85 -28.53 -22.16
C TYR A 71 -22.72 -27.90 -21.07
N PHE A 72 -22.12 -27.71 -19.91
CA PHE A 72 -22.74 -26.95 -18.80
C PHE A 72 -21.77 -25.94 -18.22
N ARG A 73 -22.30 -24.88 -17.61
CA ARG A 73 -21.52 -23.90 -16.84
C ARG A 73 -22.40 -23.37 -15.70
N VAL A 74 -21.84 -23.40 -14.50
CA VAL A 74 -22.37 -22.74 -13.29
C VAL A 74 -21.46 -21.60 -12.95
N ILE A 75 -21.97 -20.38 -12.95
CA ILE A 75 -21.24 -19.14 -12.74
C ILE A 75 -21.52 -18.58 -11.36
N HIS A 76 -20.77 -17.56 -10.97
CA HIS A 76 -21.05 -16.77 -9.77
C HIS A 76 -20.91 -17.60 -8.49
N LEU A 77 -19.85 -18.43 -8.46
CA LEU A 77 -19.48 -19.25 -7.32
C LEU A 77 -18.38 -18.54 -6.52
N GLN A 78 -18.62 -18.32 -5.24
CA GLN A 78 -17.58 -17.80 -4.36
C GLN A 78 -16.39 -18.74 -4.29
N PRO A 79 -15.14 -18.27 -4.17
CA PRO A 79 -13.98 -19.15 -3.97
C PRO A 79 -14.16 -20.07 -2.78
N GLY A 80 -13.88 -21.36 -2.98
CA GLY A 80 -14.08 -22.37 -1.94
C GLY A 80 -14.15 -23.79 -2.51
N THR A 81 -14.63 -24.74 -1.70
CA THR A 81 -14.81 -26.13 -2.10
C THR A 81 -16.27 -26.47 -2.28
N TYR A 82 -16.56 -27.28 -3.28
CA TYR A 82 -17.92 -27.62 -3.71
C TYR A 82 -18.08 -29.10 -3.98
N ASN A 83 -19.28 -29.62 -3.74
CA ASN A 83 -19.72 -30.90 -4.25
C ASN A 83 -20.55 -30.69 -5.52
N VAL A 84 -20.18 -31.35 -6.60
CA VAL A 84 -20.86 -31.28 -7.89
C VAL A 84 -21.54 -32.60 -8.20
N THR A 85 -22.86 -32.58 -8.38
CA THR A 85 -23.65 -33.76 -8.74
C THR A 85 -24.27 -33.56 -10.12
N ILE A 86 -24.08 -34.50 -11.04
CA ILE A 86 -24.61 -34.49 -12.40
C ILE A 86 -25.55 -35.67 -12.57
N SER A 87 -26.80 -35.40 -12.92
CA SER A 87 -27.87 -36.39 -13.06
C SER A 87 -28.53 -36.29 -14.44
N ALA A 88 -28.65 -37.44 -15.11
CA ALA A 88 -29.35 -37.55 -16.39
C ALA A 88 -30.31 -38.75 -16.40
N SER A 89 -31.41 -38.65 -17.13
CA SER A 89 -32.39 -39.73 -17.22
C SER A 89 -31.78 -40.98 -17.87
N GLY A 90 -31.88 -42.15 -17.19
CA GLY A 90 -31.31 -43.43 -17.65
C GLY A 90 -29.84 -43.64 -17.29
N PHE A 91 -29.20 -42.69 -16.58
CA PHE A 91 -27.79 -42.79 -16.15
C PHE A 91 -27.68 -42.77 -14.62
N GLN A 92 -26.58 -43.34 -14.13
CA GLN A 92 -26.19 -43.24 -12.71
C GLN A 92 -25.73 -41.79 -12.45
N PRO A 93 -26.07 -41.20 -11.28
CA PRO A 93 -25.54 -39.90 -10.90
C PRO A 93 -24.01 -39.91 -10.80
N TYR A 94 -23.37 -38.96 -11.42
CA TYR A 94 -21.95 -38.66 -11.27
C TYR A 94 -21.78 -37.62 -10.16
N LYS A 95 -20.90 -37.87 -9.19
CA LYS A 95 -20.61 -36.95 -8.09
C LYS A 95 -19.11 -36.68 -8.02
N SER A 96 -18.72 -35.43 -8.08
CA SER A 96 -17.36 -34.95 -7.81
C SER A 96 -17.36 -34.18 -6.48
N VAL A 97 -16.52 -34.66 -5.53
CA VAL A 97 -16.41 -34.04 -4.20
C VAL A 97 -15.18 -33.17 -4.08
N ASP A 98 -15.24 -32.17 -3.20
CA ASP A 98 -14.15 -31.24 -2.88
C ASP A 98 -13.56 -30.51 -4.11
N VAL A 99 -14.42 -30.17 -5.06
CA VAL A 99 -14.06 -29.39 -6.25
C VAL A 99 -13.67 -27.98 -5.82
N THR A 100 -12.42 -27.60 -6.05
CA THR A 100 -11.92 -26.26 -5.70
C THR A 100 -12.33 -25.25 -6.78
N VAL A 101 -13.01 -24.20 -6.35
CA VAL A 101 -13.34 -23.01 -7.16
C VAL A 101 -12.47 -21.87 -6.68
N GLN A 102 -11.75 -21.24 -7.62
CA GLN A 102 -10.83 -20.12 -7.35
C GLN A 102 -11.29 -18.87 -8.09
N VAL A 103 -10.84 -17.71 -7.62
CA VAL A 103 -11.21 -16.42 -8.20
C VAL A 103 -10.79 -16.32 -9.68
N GLY A 104 -11.71 -15.82 -10.53
CA GLY A 104 -11.45 -15.58 -11.96
C GLY A 104 -11.22 -16.84 -12.81
N LEU A 105 -11.36 -18.05 -12.25
CA LEU A 105 -11.12 -19.29 -12.97
C LEU A 105 -12.39 -20.11 -13.24
N LEU A 106 -12.37 -20.81 -14.38
CA LEU A 106 -13.33 -21.86 -14.71
C LEU A 106 -12.74 -23.21 -14.34
N THR A 107 -13.25 -23.84 -13.27
CA THR A 107 -12.91 -25.22 -12.92
C THR A 107 -13.67 -26.18 -13.85
N THR A 108 -12.94 -26.98 -14.62
CA THR A 108 -13.51 -27.87 -15.63
C THR A 108 -13.72 -29.28 -15.07
N ILE A 109 -14.92 -29.83 -15.27
CA ILE A 109 -15.32 -31.19 -14.90
C ILE A 109 -15.89 -31.89 -16.15
N ASP A 110 -15.11 -32.78 -16.75
CA ASP A 110 -15.60 -33.63 -17.82
C ASP A 110 -16.19 -34.92 -17.20
N ALA A 111 -17.51 -35.00 -17.18
CA ALA A 111 -18.24 -36.06 -16.49
C ALA A 111 -18.56 -37.23 -17.44
N HIS A 112 -18.09 -38.42 -17.10
CA HIS A 112 -18.43 -39.66 -17.78
C HIS A 112 -19.52 -40.41 -17.00
N VAL A 113 -20.79 -40.28 -17.46
CA VAL A 113 -21.93 -40.93 -16.82
C VAL A 113 -22.14 -42.33 -17.34
N GLN A 114 -22.53 -43.28 -16.47
CA GLN A 114 -22.74 -44.68 -16.83
C GLN A 114 -24.24 -44.98 -16.89
N VAL A 115 -24.63 -45.80 -17.87
CA VAL A 115 -26.03 -46.30 -17.96
C VAL A 115 -26.31 -47.20 -16.74
N GLY A 116 -27.39 -46.92 -16.05
CA GLY A 116 -27.77 -47.67 -14.87
C GLY A 116 -28.83 -47.04 -14.02
N SER A 117 -29.20 -47.70 -12.92
CA SER A 117 -30.21 -47.21 -11.98
C SER A 117 -29.64 -46.04 -11.14
N THR A 118 -30.51 -45.11 -10.83
CA THR A 118 -30.22 -43.93 -9.98
C THR A 118 -29.86 -44.25 -8.53
N SER A 119 -29.95 -45.54 -8.13
CA SER A 119 -29.62 -45.99 -6.79
C SER A 119 -28.12 -46.22 -6.55
N GLN A 120 -27.27 -46.19 -7.61
CA GLN A 120 -25.82 -46.30 -7.51
C GLN A 120 -25.19 -45.00 -8.00
N THR A 121 -24.29 -44.42 -7.21
CA THR A 121 -23.59 -43.19 -7.52
C THR A 121 -22.12 -43.47 -7.82
N VAL A 122 -21.58 -42.89 -8.89
CA VAL A 122 -20.15 -42.88 -9.19
C VAL A 122 -19.53 -41.67 -8.51
N GLU A 123 -18.76 -41.90 -7.45
CA GLU A 123 -18.06 -40.85 -6.74
C GLU A 123 -16.62 -40.74 -7.22
N VAL A 124 -16.21 -39.52 -7.61
CA VAL A 124 -14.86 -39.23 -8.06
C VAL A 124 -14.32 -38.08 -7.19
N THR A 125 -13.12 -38.22 -6.65
CA THR A 125 -12.46 -37.11 -5.95
C THR A 125 -11.94 -36.14 -7.00
N GLY A 126 -12.46 -34.92 -7.00
CA GLY A 126 -12.15 -33.88 -7.96
C GLY A 126 -10.76 -33.28 -7.70
N ALA A 127 -9.71 -33.85 -8.32
CA ALA A 127 -8.46 -33.12 -8.45
C ALA A 127 -8.64 -32.07 -9.58
N ALA A 128 -8.57 -30.79 -9.24
CA ALA A 128 -8.53 -29.74 -10.26
C ALA A 128 -7.33 -29.98 -11.20
N PRO A 129 -7.50 -29.81 -12.53
CA PRO A 129 -6.38 -29.95 -13.46
C PRO A 129 -5.27 -28.96 -13.09
N LEU A 130 -4.04 -29.45 -13.01
CA LEU A 130 -2.85 -28.65 -12.65
C LEU A 130 -2.51 -27.58 -13.70
N ILE A 131 -3.09 -27.69 -14.89
CA ILE A 131 -2.85 -26.76 -16.02
C ILE A 131 -4.19 -26.15 -16.41
N ASN A 132 -4.24 -24.81 -16.33
CA ASN A 132 -5.36 -24.04 -16.87
C ASN A 132 -5.27 -24.01 -18.39
N THR A 133 -6.23 -24.62 -19.06
CA THR A 133 -6.30 -24.68 -20.54
C THR A 133 -7.44 -23.83 -21.10
N THR A 134 -8.20 -23.14 -20.24
CA THR A 134 -9.43 -22.43 -20.63
C THR A 134 -9.30 -20.92 -20.54
N ASN A 135 -8.43 -20.38 -19.68
CA ASN A 135 -8.19 -18.94 -19.55
C ASN A 135 -6.92 -18.51 -20.26
N PRO A 136 -6.96 -17.43 -21.07
CA PRO A 136 -5.78 -16.86 -21.72
C PRO A 136 -4.92 -15.99 -20.79
N ASP A 137 -5.33 -15.77 -19.55
CA ASP A 137 -4.71 -14.86 -18.60
C ASP A 137 -3.35 -15.38 -18.12
N PHE A 138 -2.36 -14.49 -18.08
CA PHE A 138 -1.10 -14.77 -17.39
C PHE A 138 -1.25 -14.42 -15.91
N ALA A 139 -1.93 -15.29 -15.18
CA ALA A 139 -2.25 -15.12 -13.79
C ALA A 139 -1.55 -16.16 -12.90
N GLY A 140 -1.07 -15.70 -11.74
CA GLY A 140 -0.71 -16.56 -10.61
C GLY A 140 -1.78 -16.45 -9.53
N ILE A 141 -2.18 -17.58 -8.95
CA ILE A 141 -3.08 -17.59 -7.79
C ILE A 141 -2.26 -17.85 -6.55
N ILE A 142 -2.44 -17.01 -5.56
CA ILE A 142 -1.85 -17.14 -4.23
C ILE A 142 -2.99 -17.49 -3.28
N ASP A 143 -3.06 -18.76 -2.95
CA ASP A 143 -4.08 -19.28 -2.06
C ASP A 143 -3.73 -19.08 -0.59
N GLN A 144 -4.66 -19.41 0.28
CA GLN A 144 -4.53 -19.26 1.72
C GLN A 144 -3.37 -20.06 2.31
N ARG A 145 -3.04 -21.23 1.74
CA ARG A 145 -1.93 -22.05 2.20
C ARG A 145 -0.60 -21.35 1.98
N VAL A 146 -0.41 -20.73 0.80
CA VAL A 146 0.78 -19.94 0.50
C VAL A 146 0.86 -18.71 1.41
N LEU A 147 -0.27 -18.00 1.61
CA LEU A 147 -0.34 -16.84 2.50
C LEU A 147 0.01 -17.18 3.95
N HIS A 148 -0.38 -18.37 4.42
CA HIS A 148 -0.16 -18.79 5.78
C HIS A 148 1.27 -19.33 6.01
N ASP A 149 1.76 -20.20 5.12
CA ASP A 149 2.96 -21.01 5.35
C ASP A 149 4.25 -20.30 4.93
N LEU A 150 4.20 -19.32 3.98
CA LEU A 150 5.38 -18.65 3.51
C LEU A 150 5.65 -17.35 4.28
N PRO A 151 6.86 -17.20 4.84
CA PRO A 151 7.26 -15.95 5.49
C PRO A 151 7.54 -14.86 4.45
N VAL A 152 6.99 -13.67 4.64
CA VAL A 152 7.35 -12.47 3.88
C VAL A 152 8.02 -11.43 4.75
N SER A 153 8.96 -10.71 4.17
CA SER A 153 9.82 -9.77 4.89
C SER A 153 9.05 -8.62 5.55
N ASN A 154 7.97 -8.16 4.96
CA ASN A 154 7.24 -6.96 5.37
C ASN A 154 5.84 -7.25 5.95
N TYR A 155 5.46 -8.53 6.06
CA TYR A 155 4.11 -8.99 6.44
C TYR A 155 2.97 -8.41 5.57
N ARG A 156 3.32 -7.69 4.50
CA ARG A 156 2.38 -7.14 3.53
C ARG A 156 1.89 -8.27 2.63
N TRP A 157 0.60 -8.53 2.63
CA TRP A 157 0.02 -9.62 1.82
C TRP A 157 0.32 -9.43 0.31
N SER A 158 0.29 -8.20 -0.18
CA SER A 158 0.62 -7.88 -1.58
C SER A 158 2.04 -8.27 -1.98
N SER A 159 2.97 -8.38 -1.01
CA SER A 159 4.34 -8.83 -1.29
C SER A 159 4.44 -10.28 -1.75
N TYR A 160 3.41 -11.09 -1.55
CA TYR A 160 3.33 -12.44 -2.11
C TYR A 160 3.21 -12.44 -3.64
N ALA A 161 2.75 -11.34 -4.24
CA ALA A 161 2.74 -11.18 -5.69
C ALA A 161 4.12 -11.35 -6.34
N LEU A 162 5.22 -11.16 -5.58
CA LEU A 162 6.60 -11.43 -6.02
C LEU A 162 6.87 -12.92 -6.34
N LEU A 163 6.00 -13.83 -5.94
CA LEU A 163 6.07 -15.24 -6.32
C LEU A 163 5.60 -15.48 -7.76
N THR A 164 4.95 -14.49 -8.36
CA THR A 164 4.47 -14.59 -9.75
C THR A 164 5.58 -14.18 -10.72
N PRO A 165 5.91 -14.99 -11.74
CA PRO A 165 6.91 -14.65 -12.75
C PRO A 165 6.61 -13.32 -13.44
N GLY A 166 7.64 -12.46 -13.57
CA GLY A 166 7.52 -11.14 -14.19
C GLY A 166 7.12 -10.01 -13.22
N VAL A 167 7.00 -10.30 -11.92
CA VAL A 167 6.78 -9.30 -10.87
C VAL A 167 8.09 -9.08 -10.11
N VAL A 168 8.49 -7.83 -9.93
CA VAL A 168 9.68 -7.44 -9.18
C VAL A 168 9.40 -6.22 -8.30
N ASN A 169 10.18 -6.05 -7.24
CA ASN A 169 10.15 -4.82 -6.46
C ASN A 169 10.74 -3.65 -7.26
N ASP A 170 10.15 -2.48 -7.08
CA ASP A 170 10.76 -1.22 -7.52
C ASP A 170 12.07 -0.96 -6.77
N SER A 171 13.03 -0.34 -7.46
CA SER A 171 14.35 0.03 -6.93
C SER A 171 14.32 1.14 -5.86
N ASN A 172 13.21 1.86 -5.72
CA ASN A 172 13.05 2.98 -4.77
C ASN A 172 12.98 2.54 -3.29
N GLY A 173 12.91 1.23 -3.02
CA GLY A 173 12.95 0.69 -1.66
C GLY A 173 11.63 0.80 -0.88
N TYR A 174 10.56 1.27 -1.49
CA TYR A 174 9.24 1.40 -0.86
C TYR A 174 8.39 0.13 -0.93
N GLY A 175 8.86 -0.91 -1.63
CA GLY A 175 8.14 -2.18 -1.77
C GLY A 175 6.99 -2.13 -2.78
N LEU A 176 7.00 -1.16 -3.68
CA LEU A 176 6.08 -1.09 -4.80
C LEU A 176 6.43 -2.16 -5.84
N LEU A 177 5.42 -2.64 -6.55
CA LEU A 177 5.57 -3.73 -7.51
C LEU A 177 5.65 -3.20 -8.94
N SER A 178 6.62 -3.69 -9.70
CA SER A 178 6.71 -3.52 -11.14
C SER A 178 6.34 -4.83 -11.83
N PHE A 179 5.41 -4.77 -12.76
CA PHE A 179 4.97 -5.90 -13.58
C PHE A 179 5.59 -5.79 -14.96
N ARG A 180 6.42 -6.76 -15.32
CA ARG A 180 7.11 -6.83 -16.63
C ARG A 180 7.87 -5.55 -17.00
N GLY A 181 8.43 -4.86 -15.99
CA GLY A 181 9.19 -3.62 -16.18
C GLY A 181 8.33 -2.36 -16.38
N GLN A 182 7.01 -2.44 -16.25
CA GLN A 182 6.13 -1.27 -16.29
C GLN A 182 6.26 -0.45 -15.01
N SER A 183 5.95 0.83 -15.09
CA SER A 183 5.92 1.72 -13.92
C SER A 183 4.96 1.21 -12.86
N THR A 184 5.34 1.30 -11.60
CA THR A 184 4.52 0.94 -10.44
C THR A 184 3.21 1.74 -10.35
N LEU A 185 3.16 2.94 -10.96
CA LEU A 185 1.97 3.79 -11.03
C LEU A 185 0.90 3.28 -11.99
N LEU A 186 1.22 2.27 -12.82
CA LEU A 186 0.31 1.71 -13.82
C LEU A 186 -0.36 0.40 -13.36
N ASN A 187 -0.20 0.02 -12.11
CA ASN A 187 -0.80 -1.17 -11.53
C ASN A 187 -2.19 -0.85 -10.96
N ASN A 188 -2.98 -1.89 -10.75
CA ASN A 188 -4.24 -1.80 -10.05
C ASN A 188 -4.31 -2.87 -8.95
N VAL A 189 -4.60 -2.45 -7.73
CA VAL A 189 -4.88 -3.33 -6.59
C VAL A 189 -6.36 -3.23 -6.27
N THR A 190 -7.03 -4.36 -6.18
CA THR A 190 -8.47 -4.42 -5.86
C THR A 190 -8.73 -5.36 -4.69
N ILE A 191 -9.72 -5.01 -3.85
CA ILE A 191 -10.23 -5.84 -2.76
C ILE A 191 -11.72 -6.03 -2.98
N ASP A 192 -12.16 -7.28 -3.07
CA ASP A 192 -13.53 -7.69 -3.40
C ASP A 192 -14.10 -6.90 -4.60
N GLY A 193 -13.22 -6.71 -5.62
CA GLY A 193 -13.54 -6.00 -6.86
C GLY A 193 -13.65 -4.49 -6.74
N THR A 194 -13.33 -3.89 -5.59
CA THR A 194 -13.26 -2.44 -5.41
C THR A 194 -11.82 -1.95 -5.50
N ASP A 195 -11.65 -0.72 -5.98
CA ASP A 195 -10.34 -0.08 -6.13
C ASP A 195 -9.70 0.22 -4.77
N ASP A 196 -8.54 -0.37 -4.50
CA ASP A 196 -7.74 -0.15 -3.28
C ASP A 196 -6.51 0.74 -3.52
N ASN A 197 -6.47 1.49 -4.61
CA ASN A 197 -5.36 2.40 -4.91
C ASN A 197 -5.65 3.81 -4.38
N GLN A 198 -4.61 4.49 -3.92
CA GLN A 198 -4.64 5.91 -3.65
C GLN A 198 -4.64 6.68 -5.00
N ALA A 199 -5.56 7.64 -5.18
CA ALA A 199 -5.83 8.22 -6.48
C ALA A 199 -4.67 9.06 -7.05
N PHE A 200 -3.94 9.78 -6.20
CA PHE A 200 -2.85 10.64 -6.63
C PHE A 200 -1.54 9.88 -6.82
N PHE A 201 -1.19 9.00 -5.86
CA PHE A 201 0.09 8.28 -5.85
C PHE A 201 0.04 6.93 -6.56
N SER A 202 -1.15 6.40 -6.88
CA SER A 202 -1.36 5.05 -7.45
C SER A 202 -0.72 3.93 -6.64
N GLU A 203 -0.57 4.12 -5.34
CA GLU A 203 -0.10 3.11 -4.39
C GLU A 203 -1.31 2.45 -3.73
N GLU A 204 -1.12 1.28 -3.11
CA GLU A 204 -2.11 0.70 -2.19
C GLU A 204 -2.47 1.71 -1.10
N ARG A 205 -3.75 1.79 -0.71
CA ARG A 205 -4.20 2.69 0.35
C ARG A 205 -3.40 2.51 1.64
N GLY A 206 -3.26 3.59 2.40
CA GLY A 206 -2.36 3.64 3.54
C GLY A 206 -0.90 3.83 3.15
N ARG A 207 -0.61 3.86 1.86
CA ARG A 207 0.70 4.13 1.26
C ARG A 207 1.82 3.21 1.77
N THR A 208 3.06 3.58 1.52
CA THR A 208 4.25 2.80 1.90
C THR A 208 4.71 3.03 3.34
N ARG A 209 4.14 4.01 4.04
CA ARG A 209 4.48 4.34 5.43
C ARG A 209 3.95 3.31 6.41
N ALA A 210 2.65 2.97 6.28
CA ALA A 210 2.06 1.88 7.03
C ALA A 210 2.64 0.52 6.62
N GLY A 211 2.61 -0.44 7.51
CA GLY A 211 3.11 -1.78 7.21
C GLY A 211 2.32 -2.47 6.09
N TYR A 212 0.99 -2.32 6.09
CA TYR A 212 0.03 -2.90 5.14
C TYR A 212 -1.36 -2.28 5.40
N SER A 213 -2.26 -2.28 4.40
CA SER A 213 -3.59 -1.64 4.50
C SER A 213 -4.67 -2.56 5.05
N THR A 214 -4.56 -3.87 4.85
CA THR A 214 -5.58 -4.88 5.16
C THR A 214 -4.99 -6.01 5.98
N ALA A 215 -5.76 -6.55 6.95
CA ALA A 215 -5.30 -7.64 7.80
C ALA A 215 -4.98 -8.89 6.96
N LYS A 216 -3.80 -9.50 7.16
CA LYS A 216 -3.35 -10.68 6.41
C LYS A 216 -4.39 -11.81 6.45
N GLU A 217 -4.96 -12.08 7.62
CA GLU A 217 -5.92 -13.18 7.80
C GLU A 217 -7.33 -12.86 7.28
N SER A 218 -7.59 -11.64 6.78
CA SER A 218 -8.85 -11.34 6.10
C SER A 218 -8.87 -11.77 4.63
N VAL A 219 -7.71 -12.01 4.01
CA VAL A 219 -7.62 -12.42 2.60
C VAL A 219 -7.79 -13.93 2.47
N GLN A 220 -8.70 -14.37 1.63
CA GLN A 220 -8.94 -15.76 1.26
C GLN A 220 -7.91 -16.23 0.22
N GLU A 221 -7.82 -15.47 -0.86
CA GLU A 221 -6.87 -15.70 -1.94
C GLU A 221 -6.73 -14.42 -2.78
N PHE A 222 -5.68 -14.34 -3.59
CA PHE A 222 -5.60 -13.30 -4.59
C PHE A 222 -5.01 -13.81 -5.90
N GLN A 223 -5.47 -13.20 -6.97
CA GLN A 223 -4.99 -13.42 -8.32
C GLN A 223 -4.03 -12.30 -8.71
N VAL A 224 -2.88 -12.68 -9.24
CA VAL A 224 -1.85 -11.74 -9.73
C VAL A 224 -1.79 -11.86 -11.24
N ASN A 225 -2.38 -10.91 -11.93
CA ASN A 225 -2.43 -10.85 -13.39
C ASN A 225 -1.28 -9.99 -13.93
N THR A 226 -0.41 -10.55 -14.73
CA THR A 226 0.72 -9.83 -15.33
C THR A 226 0.46 -9.38 -16.76
N SER A 227 -0.50 -9.98 -17.47
CA SER A 227 -1.01 -9.53 -18.77
C SER A 227 -2.23 -10.35 -19.20
N ASN A 228 -2.88 -9.92 -20.28
CA ASN A 228 -4.07 -10.54 -20.89
C ASN A 228 -5.24 -10.72 -19.93
N TYR A 229 -5.32 -9.89 -18.87
CA TYR A 229 -6.39 -9.96 -17.90
C TYR A 229 -7.74 -9.53 -18.48
N SER A 230 -8.85 -9.94 -17.86
CA SER A 230 -10.22 -9.62 -18.26
C SER A 230 -10.43 -8.11 -18.40
N VAL A 231 -11.27 -7.70 -19.36
CA VAL A 231 -11.59 -6.30 -19.64
C VAL A 231 -12.37 -5.60 -18.51
N GLU A 232 -12.88 -6.35 -17.55
CA GLU A 232 -13.50 -5.78 -16.34
C GLU A 232 -12.51 -5.05 -15.42
N TYR A 233 -11.21 -5.41 -15.51
CA TYR A 233 -10.17 -4.72 -14.78
C TYR A 233 -9.76 -3.46 -15.52
N GLY A 234 -10.19 -2.32 -15.03
CA GLY A 234 -9.78 -1.00 -15.52
C GLY A 234 -8.53 -0.47 -14.86
N ARG A 235 -8.14 0.74 -15.26
CA ARG A 235 -7.10 1.59 -14.64
C ARG A 235 -5.71 0.96 -14.54
N SER A 236 -5.38 -0.04 -15.34
CA SER A 236 -4.08 -0.70 -15.34
C SER A 236 -3.51 -0.79 -16.75
N ALA A 237 -2.20 -0.49 -16.89
CA ALA A 237 -1.38 -0.83 -18.04
C ALA A 237 -0.18 -1.70 -17.63
N GLY A 238 -0.01 -1.94 -16.35
CA GLY A 238 0.98 -2.83 -15.75
C GLY A 238 0.36 -4.17 -15.38
N GLY A 239 0.22 -4.44 -14.09
CA GLY A 239 -0.40 -5.66 -13.55
C GLY A 239 -1.58 -5.37 -12.64
N ILE A 240 -2.30 -6.44 -12.31
CA ILE A 240 -3.45 -6.39 -11.41
C ILE A 240 -3.24 -7.39 -10.28
N VAL A 241 -3.47 -6.93 -9.05
CA VAL A 241 -3.57 -7.78 -7.87
C VAL A 241 -5.01 -7.72 -7.40
N ASN A 242 -5.76 -8.78 -7.65
CA ASN A 242 -7.17 -8.86 -7.28
C ASN A 242 -7.34 -9.80 -6.08
N SER A 243 -7.83 -9.27 -4.96
CA SER A 243 -7.97 -9.97 -3.68
C SER A 243 -9.43 -10.27 -3.40
N VAL A 244 -9.70 -11.45 -2.82
CA VAL A 244 -11.01 -11.82 -2.28
C VAL A 244 -10.86 -12.07 -0.78
N THR A 245 -11.77 -11.51 0.00
CA THR A 245 -11.74 -11.62 1.46
C THR A 245 -12.49 -12.87 1.95
N LYS A 246 -12.09 -13.37 3.14
CA LYS A 246 -12.74 -14.50 3.81
C LYS A 246 -14.16 -14.16 4.24
N SER A 247 -15.00 -15.19 4.26
CA SER A 247 -16.37 -15.15 4.78
C SER A 247 -16.57 -16.16 5.90
N GLY A 248 -17.64 -16.01 6.67
CA GLY A 248 -18.07 -17.00 7.65
C GLY A 248 -18.66 -18.25 6.97
N THR A 249 -18.76 -19.32 7.72
CA THR A 249 -19.26 -20.64 7.27
C THR A 249 -20.28 -21.20 8.26
N ASN A 250 -20.87 -22.37 7.97
CA ASN A 250 -21.77 -23.09 8.88
C ASN A 250 -21.08 -23.65 10.14
N SER A 251 -19.76 -23.62 10.18
CA SER A 251 -18.96 -24.05 11.31
C SER A 251 -18.13 -22.91 11.85
N PHE A 252 -18.04 -22.77 13.18
CA PHE A 252 -17.11 -21.82 13.77
C PHE A 252 -15.68 -22.24 13.48
N HIS A 253 -14.89 -21.30 12.99
CA HIS A 253 -13.47 -21.50 12.71
C HIS A 253 -12.71 -20.22 13.06
N GLY A 254 -11.43 -20.35 13.30
CA GLY A 254 -10.60 -19.21 13.60
C GLY A 254 -9.13 -19.58 13.67
N VAL A 255 -8.30 -18.56 13.61
CA VAL A 255 -6.86 -18.64 13.71
C VAL A 255 -6.35 -17.50 14.57
N GLY A 256 -5.34 -17.79 15.39
CA GLY A 256 -4.54 -16.77 16.07
C GLY A 256 -3.08 -16.94 15.67
N TYR A 257 -2.37 -15.84 15.50
CA TYR A 257 -0.97 -15.87 15.07
C TYR A 257 -0.14 -14.84 15.80
N TYR A 258 1.16 -15.13 15.87
CA TYR A 258 2.19 -14.21 16.37
C TYR A 258 3.46 -14.39 15.53
N PHE A 259 3.96 -13.29 15.00
CA PHE A 259 5.24 -13.24 14.29
C PHE A 259 6.18 -12.27 15.00
N ASP A 260 7.43 -12.67 15.15
CA ASP A 260 8.50 -11.84 15.71
C ASP A 260 9.68 -11.84 14.74
N ARG A 261 10.23 -10.65 14.52
CA ARG A 261 11.44 -10.46 13.74
C ARG A 261 12.33 -9.48 14.48
N ASP A 262 13.47 -9.96 14.97
CA ASP A 262 14.43 -9.16 15.69
C ASP A 262 15.74 -9.08 14.91
N SER A 263 16.28 -7.87 14.79
CA SER A 263 17.62 -7.65 14.24
C SER A 263 18.70 -8.46 14.95
N ALA A 264 18.51 -8.84 16.22
CA ALA A 264 19.45 -9.68 16.96
C ALA A 264 19.75 -10.99 16.21
N TRP A 265 18.76 -11.57 15.53
CA TRP A 265 18.88 -12.82 14.77
C TRP A 265 19.22 -12.64 13.29
N ALA A 266 19.22 -11.39 12.80
CA ALA A 266 19.47 -11.08 11.40
C ALA A 266 20.98 -10.95 11.10
N ALA A 267 21.37 -11.11 9.84
CA ALA A 267 22.70 -10.77 9.37
C ALA A 267 22.90 -9.24 9.31
N THR A 268 24.16 -8.80 9.42
CA THR A 268 24.52 -7.39 9.21
C THR A 268 24.54 -7.09 7.71
N ASN A 269 23.81 -6.07 7.30
CA ASN A 269 23.86 -5.58 5.92
C ASN A 269 25.09 -4.67 5.74
N SER A 270 26.00 -5.06 4.85
CA SER A 270 27.23 -4.31 4.59
C SER A 270 27.00 -2.93 3.95
N THR A 271 25.83 -2.69 3.37
CA THR A 271 25.49 -1.40 2.76
C THR A 271 24.92 -0.39 3.74
N VAL A 272 24.47 -0.85 4.92
CA VAL A 272 24.01 0.03 5.99
C VAL A 272 25.22 0.42 6.84
N THR A 273 25.64 1.67 6.74
CA THR A 273 26.87 2.15 7.35
C THR A 273 26.64 3.38 8.21
N HIS A 274 27.49 3.57 9.21
CA HIS A 274 27.57 4.81 9.98
C HIS A 274 29.03 5.19 10.29
N PRO A 275 29.33 6.47 10.57
CA PRO A 275 30.65 6.89 11.01
C PRO A 275 30.89 6.49 12.47
N VAL A 276 32.04 5.87 12.74
CA VAL A 276 32.53 5.60 14.10
C VAL A 276 33.84 6.32 14.32
N GLN A 277 34.03 6.86 15.51
CA GLN A 277 35.26 7.48 15.91
C GLN A 277 36.34 6.42 16.14
N VAL A 278 37.48 6.55 15.46
CA VAL A 278 38.60 5.59 15.52
C VAL A 278 39.80 6.17 16.23
N SER A 279 39.85 7.49 16.46
CA SER A 279 40.87 8.18 17.24
C SER A 279 40.24 9.34 18.02
N ASN A 280 40.80 9.65 19.19
CA ASN A 280 40.32 10.74 20.04
C ASN A 280 41.16 12.02 19.89
N THR A 281 42.42 11.93 19.38
CA THR A 281 43.33 13.06 19.34
C THR A 281 44.21 13.02 18.09
N PRO A 282 43.88 13.76 17.03
CA PRO A 282 42.58 14.45 16.81
C PRO A 282 41.45 13.45 16.58
N PRO A 283 40.21 13.82 16.77
CA PRO A 283 39.07 12.96 16.45
C PRO A 283 39.05 12.60 14.97
N THR A 284 39.18 11.31 14.67
CA THR A 284 39.05 10.81 13.30
C THR A 284 37.97 9.78 13.22
N TYR A 285 37.30 9.74 12.08
CA TYR A 285 36.12 8.90 11.86
C TYR A 285 36.31 7.98 10.65
N LYS A 286 35.77 6.77 10.76
CA LYS A 286 35.70 5.81 9.67
C LYS A 286 34.27 5.35 9.50
N VAL A 287 33.81 5.26 8.27
CA VAL A 287 32.50 4.69 7.94
C VAL A 287 32.61 3.18 7.98
N VAL A 288 31.78 2.55 8.78
CA VAL A 288 31.72 1.10 8.95
C VAL A 288 30.31 0.56 8.84
N PRO A 289 30.13 -0.68 8.40
CA PRO A 289 28.82 -1.35 8.47
C PRO A 289 28.34 -1.43 9.92
N PHE A 290 27.05 -1.22 10.14
CA PHE A 290 26.45 -1.43 11.45
C PHE A 290 25.10 -2.15 11.32
N LYS A 291 24.68 -2.74 12.42
CA LYS A 291 23.41 -3.45 12.53
C LYS A 291 22.42 -2.58 13.31
N PRO A 292 21.50 -1.87 12.62
CA PRO A 292 20.50 -1.07 13.33
C PRO A 292 19.55 -1.97 14.11
N THR A 293 19.00 -1.46 15.20
CA THR A 293 17.88 -2.10 15.89
C THR A 293 16.66 -2.10 14.96
N ASP A 294 16.05 -3.24 14.77
CA ASP A 294 14.84 -3.43 13.98
C ASP A 294 14.05 -4.60 14.59
N LEU A 295 13.07 -4.27 15.42
CA LEU A 295 12.20 -5.24 16.06
C LEU A 295 10.79 -5.07 15.52
N ARG A 296 10.24 -6.13 14.93
CA ARG A 296 8.89 -6.14 14.38
C ARG A 296 8.10 -7.28 15.01
N ARG A 297 6.92 -6.94 15.53
CA ARG A 297 5.96 -7.90 16.07
C ARG A 297 4.63 -7.72 15.41
N GLN A 298 4.09 -8.80 14.90
CA GLN A 298 2.74 -8.83 14.33
C GLN A 298 1.96 -9.96 15.00
N PHE A 299 0.78 -9.67 15.48
CA PHE A 299 -0.11 -10.66 16.04
C PHE A 299 -1.56 -10.29 15.76
N GLY A 300 -2.38 -11.30 15.68
CA GLY A 300 -3.76 -11.08 15.36
C GLY A 300 -4.60 -12.33 15.52
N LEU A 301 -5.85 -12.18 15.21
CA LEU A 301 -6.81 -13.25 15.20
C LEU A 301 -7.81 -13.05 14.05
N ALA A 302 -8.34 -14.15 13.55
CA ALA A 302 -9.51 -14.16 12.71
C ALA A 302 -10.49 -15.20 13.22
N VAL A 303 -11.77 -14.91 13.13
CA VAL A 303 -12.86 -15.79 13.54
C VAL A 303 -14.03 -15.63 12.58
N GLY A 304 -14.63 -16.75 12.18
CA GLY A 304 -15.83 -16.78 11.35
C GLY A 304 -16.79 -17.88 11.80
N GLY A 305 -18.04 -17.75 11.42
CA GLY A 305 -19.05 -18.73 11.73
C GLY A 305 -20.47 -18.26 11.40
N PRO A 306 -21.49 -19.08 11.71
CA PRO A 306 -22.87 -18.75 11.43
C PRO A 306 -23.46 -17.88 12.56
N ILE A 307 -24.16 -16.81 12.20
CA ILE A 307 -25.18 -16.17 13.04
C ILE A 307 -26.47 -16.99 12.94
N TRP A 308 -26.81 -17.37 11.72
CA TRP A 308 -27.93 -18.27 11.41
C TRP A 308 -27.48 -19.26 10.32
N LYS A 309 -27.41 -20.53 10.64
CA LYS A 309 -26.96 -21.58 9.72
C LYS A 309 -27.65 -21.50 8.37
N ASP A 310 -26.92 -21.73 7.31
CA ASP A 310 -27.33 -21.69 5.90
C ASP A 310 -27.78 -20.30 5.39
N LYS A 311 -27.79 -19.26 6.25
CA LYS A 311 -28.36 -17.94 5.89
C LYS A 311 -27.49 -16.75 6.20
N ILE A 312 -27.01 -16.61 7.45
CA ILE A 312 -26.28 -15.41 7.88
C ILE A 312 -24.97 -15.84 8.53
N PHE A 313 -23.90 -15.32 7.99
CA PHE A 313 -22.54 -15.62 8.43
C PHE A 313 -21.82 -14.33 8.80
N PHE A 314 -20.90 -14.43 9.74
CA PHE A 314 -19.97 -13.35 10.07
C PHE A 314 -18.53 -13.82 9.90
N PHE A 315 -17.67 -12.87 9.59
CA PHE A 315 -16.23 -13.00 9.69
C PHE A 315 -15.66 -11.74 10.34
N PHE A 316 -14.65 -11.91 11.18
CA PHE A 316 -13.96 -10.80 11.83
C PHE A 316 -12.47 -11.12 11.89
N ALA A 317 -11.64 -10.16 11.46
CA ALA A 317 -10.20 -10.21 11.67
C ALA A 317 -9.72 -8.97 12.43
N ALA A 318 -8.77 -9.16 13.31
CA ALA A 318 -8.04 -8.08 13.99
C ALA A 318 -6.55 -8.35 13.89
N ASP A 319 -5.80 -7.31 13.55
CA ASP A 319 -4.36 -7.36 13.36
C ASP A 319 -3.69 -6.22 14.11
N LYS A 320 -2.58 -6.52 14.77
CA LYS A 320 -1.72 -5.56 15.47
C LYS A 320 -0.29 -5.74 15.00
N PHE A 321 0.32 -4.65 14.54
CA PHE A 321 1.72 -4.60 14.15
C PHE A 321 2.44 -3.54 14.96
N TYR A 322 3.57 -3.92 15.54
CA TYR A 322 4.48 -3.05 16.26
C TYR A 322 5.86 -3.11 15.65
N HIS A 323 6.47 -1.96 15.42
CA HIS A 323 7.80 -1.80 14.87
C HIS A 323 8.63 -0.86 15.75
N ASP A 324 9.72 -1.36 16.31
CA ASP A 324 10.70 -0.55 17.03
C ASP A 324 11.98 -0.48 16.19
N PHE A 325 12.29 0.72 15.70
CA PHE A 325 13.37 0.93 14.72
C PHE A 325 14.04 2.29 14.92
N PRO A 326 14.65 2.54 16.11
CA PRO A 326 15.32 3.79 16.40
C PRO A 326 16.32 4.14 15.32
N ALA A 327 16.50 5.44 15.09
CA ALA A 327 17.38 5.93 14.05
C ALA A 327 18.40 6.92 14.59
N ALA A 328 19.56 6.97 13.96
CA ALA A 328 20.61 7.92 14.31
C ALA A 328 20.43 9.24 13.55
N ALA A 329 20.16 10.32 14.28
CA ALA A 329 20.34 11.70 13.83
C ALA A 329 21.85 11.99 13.87
N THR A 330 22.51 12.01 12.72
CA THR A 330 23.97 12.02 12.65
C THR A 330 24.49 12.77 11.43
N ILE A 331 25.76 13.10 11.45
CA ILE A 331 26.48 13.60 10.27
C ILE A 331 26.87 12.39 9.41
N THR A 332 26.60 12.43 8.12
CA THR A 332 26.97 11.38 7.19
C THR A 332 28.36 11.66 6.59
N GLY A 333 29.20 10.61 6.48
CA GLY A 333 30.53 10.69 5.91
C GLY A 333 31.64 10.96 6.92
N ALA A 334 32.76 10.28 6.73
CA ALA A 334 33.90 10.32 7.68
C ALA A 334 34.58 11.70 7.74
N SER A 335 34.78 12.33 6.58
CA SER A 335 35.44 13.66 6.53
C SER A 335 34.59 14.74 7.19
N ALA A 336 33.25 14.73 6.96
CA ALA A 336 32.35 15.68 7.60
C ALA A 336 32.33 15.52 9.12
N ASN A 337 32.30 14.28 9.62
CA ASN A 337 32.42 14.00 11.05
C ASN A 337 33.76 14.48 11.63
N SER A 338 34.88 14.20 10.96
CA SER A 338 36.20 14.67 11.40
C SER A 338 36.23 16.20 11.44
N ASN A 339 35.75 16.88 10.42
CA ASN A 339 35.68 18.35 10.37
C ASN A 339 34.81 18.95 11.48
N PHE A 340 33.70 18.29 11.82
CA PHE A 340 32.76 18.79 12.82
C PHE A 340 33.21 18.53 14.27
N TYR A 341 33.78 17.37 14.55
CA TYR A 341 34.15 16.96 15.92
C TYR A 341 35.59 17.27 16.32
N THR A 342 36.47 17.57 15.35
CA THR A 342 37.83 18.03 15.69
C THR A 342 37.72 19.44 16.31
N PRO A 343 38.31 19.66 17.51
CA PRO A 343 38.31 20.99 18.12
C PRO A 343 39.19 21.96 17.33
N ALA A 344 38.81 23.25 17.34
CA ALA A 344 39.68 24.33 16.90
C ALA A 344 40.81 24.55 17.93
N ASP A 345 41.87 25.20 17.51
CA ASP A 345 42.97 25.61 18.42
C ASP A 345 42.55 26.83 19.25
N ALA A 346 42.86 26.85 20.54
CA ALA A 346 42.50 27.96 21.43
C ALA A 346 43.18 29.29 21.04
N ALA A 347 44.30 29.19 20.33
CA ALA A 347 44.99 30.30 19.71
C ALA A 347 45.44 29.90 18.31
N LEU A 348 45.42 30.83 17.37
CA LEU A 348 45.86 30.56 16.01
C LEU A 348 47.31 30.09 15.99
N PRO A 349 47.61 28.89 15.37
CA PRO A 349 48.96 28.34 15.38
C PRO A 349 50.01 29.26 14.75
N ALA A 350 51.25 29.18 15.20
CA ALA A 350 52.35 30.00 14.68
C ALA A 350 52.51 29.83 13.16
N GLY A 351 52.64 30.93 12.44
CA GLY A 351 52.74 30.97 10.98
C GLY A 351 51.40 30.84 10.23
N LYS A 352 50.25 30.72 10.94
CA LYS A 352 48.92 30.77 10.35
C LYS A 352 48.32 32.15 10.45
N THR A 353 47.52 32.54 9.45
CA THR A 353 46.87 33.87 9.39
C THR A 353 45.43 33.70 8.88
N CYS A 354 44.50 34.35 9.54
CA CYS A 354 43.09 34.35 9.10
C CYS A 354 43.00 34.94 7.67
N GLY A 355 42.23 34.21 6.80
CA GLY A 355 42.04 34.61 5.40
C GLY A 355 43.23 34.28 4.47
N ALA A 356 44.35 33.75 4.97
CA ALA A 356 45.45 33.34 4.13
C ALA A 356 45.17 32.05 3.35
N THR A 357 45.92 31.87 2.25
CA THR A 357 45.92 30.66 1.40
C THR A 357 47.30 29.95 1.46
N GLY A 358 47.37 28.73 0.95
CA GLY A 358 48.60 27.94 0.92
C GLY A 358 49.10 27.55 2.32
N SER A 359 50.40 27.58 2.54
CA SER A 359 51.03 27.15 3.80
C SER A 359 50.64 28.02 5.01
N ALA A 360 50.26 29.26 4.80
CA ALA A 360 49.80 30.17 5.85
C ALA A 360 48.30 30.00 6.18
N ALA A 361 47.54 29.18 5.43
CA ALA A 361 46.14 28.93 5.70
C ALA A 361 45.95 28.18 7.02
N PRO A 362 44.95 28.55 7.84
CA PRO A 362 44.57 27.79 9.02
C PRO A 362 43.93 26.44 8.60
N ASN A 363 43.82 25.50 9.54
CA ASN A 363 43.05 24.28 9.34
C ASN A 363 41.55 24.60 9.19
N TYR A 364 40.72 23.59 8.92
CA TYR A 364 39.28 23.78 8.69
C TYR A 364 38.58 24.45 9.88
N GLN A 365 38.87 24.01 11.11
CA GLN A 365 38.23 24.51 12.33
C GLN A 365 38.67 25.95 12.64
N ASP A 366 39.95 26.20 12.59
CA ASP A 366 40.51 27.54 12.81
C ASP A 366 40.07 28.55 11.75
N ALA A 367 39.90 28.11 10.51
CA ALA A 367 39.29 28.93 9.44
C ALA A 367 37.85 29.34 9.77
N ASN A 368 37.05 28.46 10.38
CA ASN A 368 35.73 28.81 10.86
C ASN A 368 35.74 29.77 12.06
N VAL A 369 36.70 29.62 13.00
CA VAL A 369 36.90 30.62 14.07
C VAL A 369 37.32 31.97 13.50
N CYS A 370 38.25 32.00 12.53
CA CYS A 370 38.64 33.22 11.80
C CYS A 370 37.43 33.87 11.10
N GLN A 371 36.54 33.06 10.52
CA GLN A 371 35.34 33.57 9.88
C GLN A 371 34.41 34.24 10.90
N ILE A 372 34.21 33.66 12.09
CA ILE A 372 33.46 34.28 13.17
C ILE A 372 34.10 35.62 13.57
N ALA A 373 35.42 35.66 13.74
CA ALA A 373 36.15 36.90 14.07
C ALA A 373 35.89 38.00 13.02
N THR A 374 35.92 37.66 11.74
CA THR A 374 35.63 38.56 10.63
C THR A 374 34.19 39.04 10.67
N ASN A 375 33.22 38.13 10.81
CA ASN A 375 31.78 38.43 10.76
C ASN A 375 31.33 39.29 11.97
N THR A 376 31.91 39.03 13.16
CA THR A 376 31.49 39.66 14.41
C THR A 376 32.37 40.87 14.80
N GLY A 377 33.55 40.99 14.22
CA GLY A 377 34.54 42.00 14.62
C GLY A 377 35.24 41.70 15.95
N GLN A 378 35.17 40.46 16.43
CA GLN A 378 35.77 40.02 17.68
C GLN A 378 37.22 39.52 17.49
N THR A 379 37.95 39.36 18.58
CA THR A 379 39.25 38.70 18.55
C THR A 379 39.12 37.21 18.26
N TYR A 380 40.19 36.56 17.81
CA TYR A 380 40.21 35.10 17.61
C TYR A 380 39.80 34.34 18.89
N ALA A 381 40.36 34.70 20.06
CA ALA A 381 40.07 34.06 21.35
C ALA A 381 38.59 34.16 21.75
N SER A 382 37.95 35.33 21.54
CA SER A 382 36.51 35.48 21.77
C SER A 382 35.70 34.65 20.78
N SER A 383 36.09 34.63 19.52
CA SER A 383 35.45 33.86 18.44
C SER A 383 35.59 32.36 18.63
N TYR A 384 36.71 31.91 19.20
CA TYR A 384 36.90 30.51 19.61
C TYR A 384 35.87 30.07 20.67
N THR A 385 35.58 30.94 21.64
CA THR A 385 34.52 30.65 22.64
C THR A 385 33.15 30.54 21.99
N VAL A 386 32.83 31.47 21.06
CA VAL A 386 31.56 31.44 20.29
C VAL A 386 31.46 30.19 19.41
N TYR A 387 32.56 29.82 18.74
CA TYR A 387 32.62 28.62 17.91
C TYR A 387 32.30 27.35 18.71
N ASN A 388 32.96 27.16 19.83
CA ASN A 388 32.76 25.97 20.67
C ASN A 388 31.33 25.90 21.23
N ALA A 389 30.78 27.03 21.64
CA ALA A 389 29.38 27.08 22.10
C ALA A 389 28.39 26.72 20.94
N GLY A 390 28.65 27.22 19.74
CA GLY A 390 27.84 26.91 18.54
C GLY A 390 27.94 25.43 18.16
N ILE A 391 29.14 24.85 18.14
CA ILE A 391 29.33 23.41 17.87
C ILE A 391 28.64 22.54 18.94
N ALA A 392 28.77 22.89 20.23
CA ALA A 392 28.06 22.18 21.30
C ALA A 392 26.54 22.24 21.14
N GLY A 393 26.03 23.42 20.75
CA GLY A 393 24.61 23.61 20.44
C GLY A 393 24.17 22.71 19.28
N LEU A 394 24.91 22.69 18.19
CA LEU A 394 24.62 21.82 17.04
C LEU A 394 24.72 20.33 17.41
N GLN A 395 25.71 19.93 18.22
CA GLN A 395 25.82 18.56 18.73
C GLN A 395 24.61 18.13 19.55
N SER A 396 24.01 19.05 20.31
CA SER A 396 22.82 18.76 21.12
C SER A 396 21.57 18.43 20.28
N THR A 397 21.57 18.72 18.99
CA THR A 397 20.49 18.37 18.05
C THR A 397 20.65 16.97 17.45
N LEU A 398 21.78 16.29 17.69
CA LEU A 398 22.11 14.97 17.19
C LEU A 398 21.90 13.90 18.26
N GLY A 399 21.80 12.64 17.85
CA GLY A 399 21.63 11.50 18.77
C GLY A 399 20.71 10.43 18.23
N THR A 400 20.07 9.69 19.12
CA THR A 400 19.13 8.62 18.74
C THR A 400 17.69 9.13 18.80
N ALA A 401 16.99 9.09 17.66
CA ALA A 401 15.55 9.32 17.60
C ALA A 401 14.82 8.02 17.97
N PRO A 402 13.95 8.02 19.01
CA PRO A 402 13.21 6.82 19.44
C PRO A 402 12.03 6.59 18.50
N ARG A 403 12.31 6.08 17.31
CA ARG A 403 11.34 5.88 16.25
C ARG A 403 10.61 4.55 16.44
N THR A 404 9.28 4.61 16.45
CA THR A 404 8.41 3.43 16.54
C THR A 404 7.30 3.51 15.50
N GLY A 405 6.68 2.37 15.22
CA GLY A 405 5.47 2.26 14.42
C GLY A 405 4.45 1.38 15.13
N ASP A 406 3.23 1.82 15.20
CA ASP A 406 2.10 1.12 15.82
C ASP A 406 0.92 1.10 14.86
N GLN A 407 0.51 -0.11 14.42
CA GLN A 407 -0.60 -0.31 13.51
C GLN A 407 -1.67 -1.19 14.14
N THR A 408 -2.92 -0.86 13.89
CA THR A 408 -4.07 -1.68 14.28
C THR A 408 -5.06 -1.71 13.13
N ILE A 409 -5.53 -2.91 12.78
CA ILE A 409 -6.55 -3.14 11.76
C ILE A 409 -7.70 -3.93 12.36
N TYR A 410 -8.92 -3.55 12.00
CA TYR A 410 -10.15 -4.31 12.27
C TYR A 410 -10.89 -4.49 10.96
N PHE A 411 -11.27 -5.74 10.67
CA PHE A 411 -11.99 -6.12 9.47
C PHE A 411 -13.23 -6.97 9.84
N PRO A 412 -14.41 -6.40 10.03
CA PRO A 412 -15.69 -7.12 10.11
C PRO A 412 -16.29 -7.34 8.72
N LYS A 413 -16.90 -8.52 8.51
CA LYS A 413 -17.70 -8.87 7.34
C LYS A 413 -18.96 -9.61 7.75
N LEU A 414 -20.05 -9.34 7.06
CA LEU A 414 -21.34 -10.01 7.20
C LEU A 414 -21.80 -10.49 5.84
N ASP A 415 -22.18 -11.75 5.74
CA ASP A 415 -22.72 -12.38 4.54
C ASP A 415 -24.14 -12.87 4.83
N TRP A 416 -25.08 -12.55 3.95
CA TRP A 416 -26.47 -12.93 4.08
C TRP A 416 -27.00 -13.58 2.79
N GLN A 417 -27.25 -14.88 2.85
CA GLN A 417 -28.00 -15.59 1.83
C GLN A 417 -29.50 -15.29 2.01
N VAL A 418 -29.99 -14.24 1.37
CA VAL A 418 -31.36 -13.75 1.51
C VAL A 418 -32.35 -14.82 1.06
N ASN A 419 -32.06 -15.46 -0.06
CA ASN A 419 -32.77 -16.60 -0.63
C ASN A 419 -31.85 -17.31 -1.65
N GLY A 420 -32.33 -18.36 -2.32
CA GLY A 420 -31.55 -19.11 -3.32
C GLY A 420 -31.08 -18.31 -4.54
N LYS A 421 -31.47 -17.03 -4.66
CA LYS A 421 -31.12 -16.17 -5.80
C LYS A 421 -30.35 -14.91 -5.40
N ASN A 422 -30.44 -14.48 -4.16
CA ASN A 422 -29.89 -13.21 -3.71
C ASN A 422 -28.96 -13.43 -2.52
N HIS A 423 -27.74 -12.93 -2.68
CA HIS A 423 -26.72 -12.87 -1.63
C HIS A 423 -26.29 -11.41 -1.42
N VAL A 424 -26.17 -10.99 -0.18
CA VAL A 424 -25.71 -9.67 0.23
C VAL A 424 -24.47 -9.83 1.09
N SER A 425 -23.43 -9.09 0.81
CA SER A 425 -22.29 -8.96 1.73
C SER A 425 -22.04 -7.50 2.09
N VAL A 426 -21.62 -7.28 3.33
CA VAL A 426 -21.14 -5.98 3.82
C VAL A 426 -19.88 -6.20 4.60
N GLU A 427 -18.84 -5.46 4.25
CA GLU A 427 -17.55 -5.52 4.92
C GLU A 427 -16.99 -4.13 5.15
N ALA A 428 -16.13 -4.00 6.12
CA ALA A 428 -15.44 -2.76 6.42
C ALA A 428 -13.99 -3.01 6.86
N ASN A 429 -13.14 -2.05 6.59
CA ASN A 429 -11.76 -2.04 7.09
C ASN A 429 -11.51 -0.75 7.87
N ARG A 430 -10.85 -0.86 9.00
CA ARG A 430 -10.41 0.29 9.78
C ARG A 430 -8.96 0.11 10.18
N MET A 431 -8.07 0.77 9.47
CA MET A 431 -6.64 0.80 9.76
C MET A 431 -6.25 2.11 10.43
N ARG A 432 -5.35 2.01 11.42
CA ARG A 432 -4.73 3.14 12.10
C ARG A 432 -3.24 2.87 12.25
N TRP A 433 -2.44 3.78 11.73
CA TRP A 433 -0.99 3.80 11.87
C TRP A 433 -0.56 5.05 12.63
N THR A 434 0.40 4.91 13.54
CA THR A 434 1.02 5.99 14.30
C THR A 434 2.51 5.72 14.40
N SER A 435 3.33 6.64 13.93
CA SER A 435 4.78 6.50 13.94
C SER A 435 5.47 7.78 14.42
N PRO A 436 5.70 7.94 15.73
CA PRO A 436 6.54 9.00 16.26
C PRO A 436 7.94 8.92 15.66
N ALA A 437 8.48 10.05 15.21
CA ALA A 437 9.74 10.16 14.48
C ALA A 437 9.79 9.34 13.17
N GLY A 438 8.65 8.91 12.62
CA GLY A 438 8.53 7.91 11.57
C GLY A 438 8.69 8.39 10.14
N ILE A 439 8.71 9.71 9.89
CA ILE A 439 8.82 10.25 8.53
C ILE A 439 10.14 9.84 7.87
N GLN A 440 11.25 9.85 8.63
CA GLN A 440 12.53 9.39 8.14
C GLN A 440 12.61 7.86 8.27
N THR A 441 12.85 7.16 7.16
CA THR A 441 12.84 5.69 7.14
C THR A 441 14.20 5.04 7.25
N SER A 442 15.29 5.76 6.87
CA SER A 442 16.65 5.25 6.96
C SER A 442 17.12 5.13 8.41
N PRO A 443 17.97 4.14 8.73
CA PRO A 443 18.47 3.92 10.10
C PRO A 443 19.48 4.97 10.59
N ALA A 444 20.09 5.73 9.66
CA ALA A 444 20.96 6.87 9.95
C ALA A 444 20.70 7.95 8.91
N VAL A 445 20.44 9.17 9.35
CA VAL A 445 20.12 10.30 8.47
C VAL A 445 20.82 11.57 8.93
N ALA A 446 21.13 12.43 7.95
CA ALA A 446 21.77 13.73 8.18
C ALA A 446 20.72 14.80 8.54
N TYR A 447 19.96 14.54 9.61
CA TYR A 447 18.95 15.42 10.16
C TYR A 447 19.09 15.53 11.67
N GLY A 448 18.74 16.67 12.24
CA GLY A 448 18.57 16.82 13.68
C GLY A 448 17.35 16.06 14.22
N LEU A 449 17.33 15.81 15.52
CA LEU A 449 16.28 15.04 16.21
C LEU A 449 14.86 15.57 15.93
N SER A 450 14.67 16.90 15.96
CA SER A 450 13.37 17.54 15.69
C SER A 450 12.90 17.36 14.24
N SER A 451 13.83 17.10 13.32
CA SER A 451 13.56 16.97 11.89
C SER A 451 13.04 15.58 11.48
N PHE A 452 12.91 14.63 12.44
CA PHE A 452 12.38 13.30 12.13
C PHE A 452 10.88 13.30 11.85
N GLY A 453 10.10 14.20 12.47
CA GLY A 453 8.66 14.31 12.27
C GLY A 453 7.87 13.07 12.67
N ASN A 454 6.56 13.22 12.82
CA ASN A 454 5.64 12.13 13.15
C ASN A 454 4.74 11.84 11.95
N ASP A 455 4.44 10.57 11.73
CA ASP A 455 3.64 10.07 10.63
C ASP A 455 2.39 9.34 11.15
N TYR A 456 1.23 9.65 10.53
CA TYR A 456 -0.07 9.11 10.91
C TYR A 456 -0.87 8.75 9.68
N VAL A 457 -1.36 7.50 9.60
CA VAL A 457 -2.27 7.04 8.55
C VAL A 457 -3.58 6.53 9.16
N ARG A 458 -4.68 6.90 8.53
CA ARG A 458 -6.04 6.52 8.93
C ARG A 458 -6.83 6.11 7.70
N ASP A 459 -6.73 4.84 7.34
CA ASP A 459 -7.54 4.29 6.27
C ASP A 459 -8.82 3.66 6.85
N THR A 460 -9.95 3.94 6.21
CA THR A 460 -11.25 3.35 6.58
C THR A 460 -12.11 3.26 5.35
N TRP A 461 -12.61 2.07 5.04
CA TRP A 461 -13.55 1.87 3.95
C TRP A 461 -14.63 0.86 4.32
N ILE A 462 -15.74 0.93 3.60
CA ILE A 462 -16.87 0.01 3.67
C ILE A 462 -17.30 -0.36 2.26
N VAL A 463 -17.57 -1.64 2.03
CA VAL A 463 -18.09 -2.17 0.77
C VAL A 463 -19.40 -2.90 1.05
N GLY A 464 -20.40 -2.65 0.22
CA GLY A 464 -21.63 -3.42 0.14
C GLY A 464 -21.75 -4.05 -1.24
N LYS A 465 -22.07 -5.34 -1.30
CA LYS A 465 -22.26 -6.11 -2.53
C LYS A 465 -23.60 -6.80 -2.52
N LEU A 466 -24.30 -6.78 -3.66
CA LEU A 466 -25.51 -7.54 -3.92
C LEU A 466 -25.29 -8.43 -5.14
N ASP A 467 -25.35 -9.72 -4.93
CA ASP A 467 -25.31 -10.74 -5.97
C ASP A 467 -26.71 -11.27 -6.21
N THR A 468 -27.18 -11.22 -7.46
CA THR A 468 -28.52 -11.70 -7.85
C THR A 468 -28.42 -12.70 -8.99
N LEU A 469 -28.92 -13.91 -8.77
CA LEU A 469 -29.08 -14.93 -9.79
C LEU A 469 -30.53 -14.89 -10.32
N PHE A 470 -30.80 -14.13 -11.37
CA PHE A 470 -32.14 -14.05 -11.94
C PHE A 470 -32.62 -15.41 -12.48
N THR A 471 -31.70 -16.09 -13.19
CA THR A 471 -31.90 -17.46 -13.70
C THR A 471 -30.50 -18.18 -13.67
N PRO A 472 -30.44 -19.51 -13.83
CA PRO A 472 -29.15 -20.23 -13.87
C PRO A 472 -28.15 -19.72 -14.92
N ILE A 473 -28.62 -18.95 -15.85
CA ILE A 473 -27.86 -18.41 -16.98
C ILE A 473 -27.81 -16.88 -16.98
N TRP A 474 -28.36 -16.18 -16.00
CA TRP A 474 -28.36 -14.71 -15.87
C TRP A 474 -28.13 -14.28 -14.43
N SER A 475 -27.03 -13.55 -14.18
CA SER A 475 -26.75 -12.94 -12.89
C SER A 475 -26.36 -11.47 -13.02
N ASN A 476 -26.45 -10.77 -11.89
CA ASN A 476 -25.98 -9.40 -11.72
C ASN A 476 -25.23 -9.31 -10.42
N GLU A 477 -24.18 -8.51 -10.42
CA GLU A 477 -23.46 -8.08 -9.23
C GLU A 477 -23.43 -6.56 -9.21
N ALA A 478 -23.99 -5.97 -8.16
CA ALA A 478 -23.91 -4.54 -7.88
C ALA A 478 -23.04 -4.31 -6.64
N ARG A 479 -22.07 -3.38 -6.72
CA ARG A 479 -21.17 -3.01 -5.62
C ARG A 479 -21.22 -1.52 -5.37
N TYR A 480 -21.14 -1.17 -4.10
CA TYR A 480 -20.95 0.20 -3.66
C TYR A 480 -19.84 0.26 -2.61
N MET A 481 -18.90 1.18 -2.76
CA MET A 481 -17.83 1.43 -1.80
C MET A 481 -17.79 2.89 -1.41
N TYR A 482 -17.54 3.14 -0.12
CA TYR A 482 -17.08 4.41 0.38
C TYR A 482 -15.79 4.19 1.16
N GLY A 483 -14.77 5.03 0.90
CA GLY A 483 -13.51 4.98 1.60
C GLY A 483 -12.94 6.36 1.88
N ARG A 484 -12.16 6.46 2.96
CA ARG A 484 -11.32 7.61 3.29
C ARG A 484 -9.93 7.13 3.63
N ASP A 485 -8.95 7.58 2.83
CA ASP A 485 -7.53 7.48 3.14
C ASP A 485 -7.04 8.85 3.60
N PHE A 486 -6.55 8.91 4.84
CA PHE A 486 -6.11 10.16 5.47
C PHE A 486 -4.74 9.97 6.10
N GLU A 487 -3.73 10.56 5.49
CA GLU A 487 -2.37 10.64 6.01
C GLU A 487 -2.05 12.09 6.37
N TYR A 488 -1.41 12.28 7.52
CA TYR A 488 -0.89 13.59 7.93
C TYR A 488 0.41 13.44 8.69
N GLU A 489 1.28 14.43 8.54
CA GLU A 489 2.59 14.46 9.13
C GLU A 489 2.76 15.72 9.99
N THR A 490 3.37 15.58 11.16
CA THR A 490 3.60 16.68 12.10
C THR A 490 5.07 16.78 12.52
N ASN A 491 5.46 17.91 13.06
CA ASN A 491 6.79 18.10 13.62
C ASN A 491 6.99 17.32 14.91
N GLN A 492 8.26 16.99 15.20
CA GLN A 492 8.73 16.74 16.56
C GLN A 492 8.85 18.06 17.34
N ALA A 493 8.90 17.98 18.66
CA ALA A 493 9.23 19.15 19.49
C ALA A 493 10.65 19.66 19.15
N PRO A 494 10.86 20.97 19.00
CA PRO A 494 12.17 21.52 18.76
C PRO A 494 13.08 21.28 19.98
N THR A 495 14.38 21.12 19.72
CA THR A 495 15.37 21.06 20.79
C THR A 495 15.52 22.41 21.48
N PRO A 496 16.05 22.47 22.73
CA PRO A 496 16.31 23.75 23.40
C PRO A 496 17.20 24.68 22.56
N TYR A 497 18.18 24.15 21.84
CA TYR A 497 19.05 24.90 20.96
C TYR A 497 18.24 25.53 19.80
N GLU A 498 17.43 24.76 19.13
CA GLU A 498 16.57 25.25 18.03
C GLU A 498 15.56 26.28 18.53
N THR A 499 15.00 26.08 19.71
CA THR A 499 14.07 27.05 20.32
C THR A 499 14.74 28.40 20.53
N SER A 500 15.95 28.43 21.05
CA SER A 500 16.68 29.67 21.37
C SER A 500 17.33 30.32 20.15
N THR A 501 17.65 29.55 19.09
CA THR A 501 18.40 30.09 17.93
C THR A 501 17.55 30.25 16.67
N LEU A 502 16.46 29.47 16.53
CA LEU A 502 15.67 29.43 15.28
C LEU A 502 14.19 29.87 15.49
N ILE A 503 13.70 29.93 16.72
CA ILE A 503 12.33 30.35 17.02
C ILE A 503 12.32 31.68 17.78
N ASN A 504 12.96 31.72 18.94
CA ASN A 504 12.94 32.85 19.86
C ASN A 504 14.36 33.36 20.08
N THR A 505 14.74 34.41 19.36
CA THR A 505 15.96 35.15 19.64
C THR A 505 15.61 36.49 20.26
N PRO A 506 16.55 37.18 20.93
CA PRO A 506 16.32 38.53 21.45
C PRO A 506 15.89 39.57 20.40
N THR A 507 16.18 39.32 19.13
CA THR A 507 15.89 40.23 18.01
C THR A 507 14.72 39.75 17.14
N TYR A 508 14.26 38.51 17.26
CA TYR A 508 13.23 37.95 16.40
C TYR A 508 12.51 36.75 17.06
N THR A 509 11.20 36.71 16.89
CA THR A 509 10.37 35.54 17.21
C THR A 509 9.72 35.05 15.92
N ASN A 510 9.90 33.78 15.58
CA ASN A 510 9.24 33.18 14.43
C ASN A 510 7.73 33.14 14.67
N PRO A 511 6.91 33.87 13.87
CA PRO A 511 5.47 33.96 14.11
C PRO A 511 4.73 32.65 13.91
N LEU A 512 5.36 31.66 13.25
CA LEU A 512 4.81 30.33 13.02
C LEU A 512 5.08 29.36 14.18
N GLY A 513 5.90 29.76 15.17
CA GLY A 513 6.19 28.98 16.38
C GLY A 513 7.02 27.72 16.16
N LEU A 514 7.53 27.51 14.95
CA LEU A 514 8.35 26.35 14.58
C LEU A 514 9.73 26.79 14.07
N PRO A 515 10.78 25.99 14.28
CA PRO A 515 12.12 26.39 13.85
C PRO A 515 12.24 26.42 12.33
N THR A 516 12.79 27.50 11.80
CA THR A 516 13.19 27.59 10.40
C THR A 516 14.20 26.48 10.06
N ASN A 517 14.10 25.91 8.87
CA ASN A 517 15.06 24.92 8.41
C ASN A 517 16.44 25.54 8.22
N VAL A 518 17.50 24.85 8.66
CA VAL A 518 18.89 25.22 8.39
C VAL A 518 19.61 24.04 7.78
N TYR A 519 20.07 24.21 6.55
CA TYR A 519 20.85 23.22 5.83
C TYR A 519 22.35 23.60 5.86
N LEU A 520 23.14 22.82 6.62
CA LEU A 520 24.60 22.90 6.67
C LEU A 520 25.15 21.93 5.62
N THR A 521 25.44 22.44 4.42
CA THR A 521 25.79 21.62 3.25
C THR A 521 26.96 20.68 3.51
N GLY A 522 26.75 19.39 3.28
CA GLY A 522 27.76 18.35 3.54
C GLY A 522 27.83 17.86 4.98
N PHE A 523 27.04 18.43 5.90
CA PHE A 523 26.93 17.97 7.29
C PHE A 523 25.55 17.42 7.58
N PHE A 524 24.57 18.25 7.92
CA PHE A 524 23.20 17.86 8.25
C PHE A 524 22.24 19.04 8.22
N GLN A 525 20.97 18.76 8.44
CA GLN A 525 19.90 19.76 8.54
C GLN A 525 19.33 19.76 9.97
N ILE A 526 18.95 20.95 10.45
CA ILE A 526 18.20 21.15 11.71
C ILE A 526 16.97 21.97 11.44
N GLY A 527 16.06 22.01 12.42
CA GLY A 527 14.78 22.72 12.30
C GLY A 527 13.73 21.92 11.55
N THR A 528 12.66 22.60 11.15
CA THR A 528 11.54 21.97 10.44
C THR A 528 11.94 21.63 9.02
N PRO A 529 11.90 20.36 8.62
CA PRO A 529 12.21 19.97 7.25
C PRO A 529 11.35 20.69 6.23
N GLN A 530 11.92 21.00 5.09
CA GLN A 530 11.30 21.76 4.01
C GLN A 530 9.96 21.20 3.50
N PHE A 531 9.70 19.89 3.68
CA PHE A 531 8.47 19.21 3.27
C PHE A 531 7.40 19.12 4.39
N LEU A 532 7.66 19.54 5.61
CA LEU A 532 6.68 19.63 6.70
C LEU A 532 6.11 21.07 6.82
N LEU A 533 4.91 21.26 7.36
CA LEU A 533 3.89 20.32 7.81
C LEU A 533 3.07 19.80 6.62
N ARG A 534 2.59 18.55 6.75
CA ARG A 534 1.61 17.97 5.83
C ARG A 534 0.34 17.69 6.61
N ALA A 535 -0.58 18.65 6.67
CA ALA A 535 -1.84 18.52 7.40
C ALA A 535 -2.80 17.50 6.78
N ALA A 536 -2.64 17.24 5.49
CA ALA A 536 -3.31 16.19 4.73
C ALA A 536 -2.40 15.80 3.55
N TYR A 537 -2.07 14.51 3.40
CA TYR A 537 -1.15 14.05 2.36
C TYR A 537 -1.29 12.55 2.04
N PRO A 538 -2.50 12.11 1.65
CA PRO A 538 -3.72 12.85 1.31
C PRO A 538 -4.78 12.95 2.43
N ASP A 539 -5.88 13.70 2.18
CA ASP A 539 -7.22 13.43 2.69
C ASP A 539 -8.10 13.06 1.50
N GLU A 540 -8.02 11.79 1.11
CA GLU A 540 -8.80 11.24 0.00
C GLU A 540 -10.13 10.69 0.49
N ARG A 541 -11.21 11.01 -0.22
CA ARG A 541 -12.55 10.46 0.00
C ARG A 541 -13.10 9.95 -1.31
N ARG A 542 -13.46 8.68 -1.35
CA ARG A 542 -13.85 8.00 -2.57
C ARG A 542 -15.21 7.33 -2.44
N TRP A 543 -16.00 7.46 -3.49
CA TRP A 543 -17.20 6.65 -3.74
C TRP A 543 -16.98 5.88 -5.03
N GLN A 544 -17.26 4.60 -4.98
CA GLN A 544 -17.26 3.75 -6.17
C GLN A 544 -18.60 3.04 -6.26
N PHE A 545 -19.15 3.00 -7.45
CA PHE A 545 -20.29 2.19 -7.81
C PHE A 545 -19.92 1.35 -9.03
N SER A 546 -20.08 0.04 -8.92
CA SER A 546 -19.82 -0.92 -9.99
C SER A 546 -21.03 -1.79 -10.20
N ASP A 547 -21.35 -2.09 -11.46
CA ASP A 547 -22.42 -3.00 -11.83
C ASP A 547 -21.94 -3.91 -12.96
N THR A 548 -22.13 -5.22 -12.78
CA THR A 548 -21.74 -6.23 -13.76
C THR A 548 -22.89 -7.19 -13.99
N VAL A 549 -23.28 -7.31 -15.24
CA VAL A 549 -24.28 -8.26 -15.72
C VAL A 549 -23.59 -9.40 -16.43
N ASN A 550 -24.01 -10.61 -16.12
CA ASN A 550 -23.42 -11.85 -16.61
C ASN A 550 -24.44 -12.70 -17.40
N TRP A 551 -24.08 -13.21 -18.62
CA TRP A 551 -24.98 -13.99 -19.53
C TRP A 551 -24.34 -15.19 -20.24
N ILE A 552 -24.98 -16.35 -20.14
CA ILE A 552 -24.61 -17.55 -20.90
C ILE A 552 -25.65 -17.80 -22.00
N HIS A 553 -25.21 -17.94 -23.25
CA HIS A 553 -26.05 -18.30 -24.37
C HIS A 553 -25.37 -19.32 -25.30
N GLY A 554 -25.81 -20.57 -25.25
CA GLY A 554 -25.13 -21.65 -25.93
C GLY A 554 -23.65 -21.73 -25.53
N ASN A 555 -22.78 -21.60 -26.53
CA ASN A 555 -21.31 -21.66 -26.35
C ASN A 555 -20.69 -20.29 -25.98
N HIS A 556 -21.48 -19.24 -25.80
CA HIS A 556 -21.03 -17.90 -25.47
C HIS A 556 -21.27 -17.58 -24.00
N SER A 557 -20.32 -16.90 -23.37
CA SER A 557 -20.44 -16.32 -22.03
C SER A 557 -20.10 -14.84 -22.09
N PHE A 558 -21.13 -14.03 -22.17
CA PHE A 558 -21.01 -12.57 -22.24
C PHE A 558 -20.89 -11.93 -20.86
N LYS A 559 -20.17 -10.83 -20.78
CA LYS A 559 -20.01 -9.98 -19.62
C LYS A 559 -20.11 -8.51 -20.02
N PHE A 560 -20.96 -7.76 -19.31
CA PHE A 560 -21.12 -6.32 -19.51
C PHE A 560 -21.10 -5.64 -18.16
N GLY A 561 -20.49 -4.49 -18.10
CA GLY A 561 -20.48 -3.77 -16.86
C GLY A 561 -20.03 -2.34 -17.00
N GLY A 562 -20.13 -1.64 -15.89
CA GLY A 562 -19.66 -0.28 -15.76
C GLY A 562 -19.20 0.01 -14.35
N ASP A 563 -18.28 0.94 -14.27
CA ASP A 563 -17.71 1.41 -13.01
C ASP A 563 -17.71 2.94 -13.00
N TYR A 564 -18.09 3.51 -11.87
CA TYR A 564 -18.01 4.94 -11.61
C TYR A 564 -17.25 5.18 -10.31
N VAL A 565 -16.14 5.87 -10.39
CA VAL A 565 -15.34 6.28 -9.23
C VAL A 565 -15.37 7.79 -9.12
N HIS A 566 -15.81 8.29 -7.99
CA HIS A 566 -15.71 9.70 -7.62
C HIS A 566 -14.71 9.86 -6.49
N THR A 567 -13.70 10.66 -6.71
CA THR A 567 -12.66 10.94 -5.71
C THR A 567 -12.61 12.44 -5.43
N TYR A 568 -12.67 12.78 -4.15
CA TYR A 568 -12.20 14.06 -3.62
C TYR A 568 -10.85 13.81 -2.96
N ASP A 569 -9.87 14.66 -3.25
CA ASP A 569 -8.54 14.59 -2.64
C ASP A 569 -8.07 15.98 -2.23
N LEU A 570 -7.42 16.06 -1.07
CA LEU A 570 -6.75 17.25 -0.56
C LEU A 570 -5.29 16.92 -0.28
N LEU A 571 -4.40 17.60 -0.99
CA LEU A 571 -2.97 17.56 -0.76
C LEU A 571 -2.53 18.86 -0.12
N SER A 572 -2.14 18.80 1.16
CA SER A 572 -1.66 19.96 1.92
C SER A 572 -0.16 19.81 2.15
N ASN A 573 0.63 20.43 1.26
CA ASN A 573 2.08 20.40 1.28
C ASN A 573 2.66 21.69 0.68
N LEU A 574 2.83 22.71 1.51
CA LEU A 574 3.54 23.91 1.09
C LEU A 574 5.03 23.76 1.43
N TYR A 575 5.82 23.45 0.41
CA TYR A 575 7.25 23.26 0.55
C TYR A 575 7.95 24.53 1.05
N ASN A 576 8.87 24.39 2.03
CA ASN A 576 9.56 25.50 2.71
C ASN A 576 8.63 26.54 3.38
N GLN A 577 7.45 26.18 3.85
CA GLN A 577 6.52 27.15 4.47
C GLN A 577 7.11 27.86 5.69
N PHE A 578 8.04 27.25 6.43
CA PHE A 578 8.74 27.83 7.59
C PHE A 578 10.05 28.53 7.23
N GLY A 579 10.36 28.61 5.93
CA GLY A 579 11.62 29.13 5.42
C GLY A 579 12.78 28.15 5.57
N GLY A 580 13.83 28.38 4.81
CA GLY A 580 15.04 27.57 4.83
C GLY A 580 16.28 28.39 4.53
N TYR A 581 17.26 28.35 5.43
CA TYR A 581 18.60 28.90 5.23
C TYR A 581 19.56 27.80 4.78
N THR A 582 20.34 28.10 3.75
CA THR A 582 21.43 27.23 3.32
C THR A 582 22.77 27.90 3.57
N TYR A 583 23.67 27.19 4.23
CA TYR A 583 25.06 27.55 4.41
C TYR A 583 25.96 26.59 3.63
N SER A 584 26.87 27.14 2.83
CA SER A 584 27.79 26.35 2.01
C SER A 584 29.19 26.96 1.98
N GLY A 585 30.17 26.17 1.50
CA GLY A 585 31.57 26.58 1.44
C GLY A 585 32.42 26.12 2.65
N ASN A 586 33.71 26.44 2.63
CA ASN A 586 34.65 25.91 3.59
C ASN A 586 34.55 26.51 5.01
N THR A 587 33.84 27.63 5.16
CA THR A 587 33.64 28.32 6.45
C THR A 587 32.17 28.39 6.81
N LEU A 588 31.34 27.43 6.30
CA LEU A 588 29.92 27.43 6.50
C LEU A 588 29.49 27.34 7.98
N LEU A 589 30.22 26.60 8.80
CA LEU A 589 29.97 26.50 10.25
C LEU A 589 30.24 27.85 10.94
N GLY A 590 31.33 28.52 10.58
CA GLY A 590 31.66 29.86 11.07
C GLY A 590 30.58 30.90 10.69
N ASN A 591 30.07 30.85 9.45
CA ASN A 591 28.99 31.73 8.98
C ASN A 591 27.70 31.49 9.76
N TYR A 592 27.25 30.21 9.87
CA TYR A 592 26.04 29.88 10.62
C TYR A 592 26.14 30.28 12.11
N ILE A 593 27.27 29.91 12.76
CA ILE A 593 27.48 30.22 14.18
C ILE A 593 27.55 31.75 14.41
N SER A 594 28.15 32.49 13.48
CA SER A 594 28.15 33.97 13.53
C SER A 594 26.74 34.51 13.49
N ASP A 595 25.92 34.04 12.55
CA ASP A 595 24.56 34.53 12.39
C ASP A 595 23.69 34.19 13.61
N ALA A 596 23.80 32.98 14.15
CA ALA A 596 23.12 32.56 15.39
C ALA A 596 23.56 33.41 16.61
N TYR A 597 24.87 33.69 16.72
CA TYR A 597 25.43 34.54 17.77
C TYR A 597 24.92 36.00 17.65
N LEU A 598 24.97 36.56 16.47
CA LEU A 598 24.51 37.95 16.21
C LEU A 598 23.01 38.09 16.46
N ALA A 599 22.20 37.08 16.09
CA ALA A 599 20.76 37.07 16.38
C ALA A 599 20.47 37.02 17.89
N SER A 600 21.32 36.39 18.68
CA SER A 600 21.22 36.30 20.12
C SER A 600 21.73 37.52 20.89
N ASN A 601 22.38 38.45 20.21
CA ASN A 601 22.97 39.68 20.82
C ASN A 601 22.37 40.94 20.23
N ALA A 602 21.38 41.54 20.89
CA ALA A 602 20.60 42.68 20.43
C ALA A 602 21.41 43.95 20.03
N SER A 603 22.64 44.09 20.56
CA SER A 603 23.51 45.26 20.24
C SER A 603 24.18 45.20 18.86
N THR A 604 24.00 44.10 18.11
CA THR A 604 24.68 43.84 16.85
C THR A 604 23.76 43.62 15.65
N SER A 605 22.48 43.95 15.77
CA SER A 605 21.39 43.69 14.82
C SER A 605 21.53 44.31 13.41
N SER A 606 22.56 45.10 13.15
CA SER A 606 22.79 45.76 11.85
C SER A 606 23.80 45.05 10.94
N LYS A 607 24.32 43.88 11.30
CA LYS A 607 25.30 43.16 10.50
C LYS A 607 24.62 42.27 9.48
N ALA A 608 25.23 42.15 8.29
CA ALA A 608 24.73 41.32 7.20
C ALA A 608 24.71 39.84 7.61
N ALA A 609 23.68 39.11 7.24
CA ALA A 609 23.62 37.67 7.37
C ALA A 609 24.55 36.97 6.35
N HIS A 610 25.11 35.83 6.72
CA HIS A 610 26.17 35.16 5.98
C HIS A 610 25.72 33.80 5.37
N TYR A 611 24.40 33.56 5.29
CA TYR A 611 23.85 32.41 4.57
C TYR A 611 24.10 32.52 3.06
N THR A 612 24.21 31.40 2.36
CA THR A 612 24.39 31.35 0.91
C THR A 612 23.10 31.77 0.18
N PHE A 613 21.95 31.25 0.63
CA PHE A 613 20.63 31.67 0.17
C PHE A 613 19.55 31.34 1.21
N PHE A 614 18.44 32.06 1.11
CA PHE A 614 17.19 31.79 1.84
C PHE A 614 16.07 31.55 0.86
N ASN A 615 15.23 30.55 1.16
CA ASN A 615 14.02 30.28 0.39
C ASN A 615 12.83 30.07 1.32
N GLN A 616 11.67 30.51 0.87
CA GLN A 616 10.41 30.31 1.60
C GLN A 616 9.27 30.08 0.61
N GLY A 617 8.44 29.08 0.91
CA GLY A 617 7.20 28.85 0.20
C GLY A 617 6.12 29.84 0.65
N ALA A 618 5.40 30.40 -0.32
CA ALA A 618 4.25 31.27 -0.07
C ALA A 618 3.07 30.83 -0.94
N GLY A 619 1.87 30.90 -0.39
CA GLY A 619 0.66 30.53 -1.11
C GLY A 619 -0.27 29.64 -0.30
N LEU A 620 -1.15 28.92 -0.99
CA LEU A 620 -2.09 27.99 -0.37
C LEU A 620 -1.34 26.73 0.11
N ALA A 621 -1.55 26.38 1.36
CA ALA A 621 -0.96 25.15 1.93
C ALA A 621 -1.58 23.87 1.37
N GLY A 622 -2.83 23.92 0.91
CA GLY A 622 -3.54 22.77 0.40
C GLY A 622 -4.25 23.04 -0.93
N ILE A 623 -4.22 22.06 -1.82
CA ILE A 623 -4.89 22.09 -3.12
C ILE A 623 -5.91 20.95 -3.13
N PRO A 624 -7.22 21.26 -2.99
CA PRO A 624 -8.28 20.27 -3.17
C PRO A 624 -8.57 20.08 -4.66
N PHE A 625 -8.81 18.86 -5.07
CA PHE A 625 -9.32 18.53 -6.41
C PHE A 625 -10.32 17.38 -6.35
N THR A 626 -11.06 17.23 -7.43
CA THR A 626 -12.08 16.20 -7.56
C THR A 626 -11.98 15.57 -8.93
N THR A 627 -12.02 14.23 -8.99
CA THR A 627 -12.09 13.48 -10.24
C THR A 627 -13.36 12.64 -10.31
N GLY A 628 -13.77 12.33 -11.54
CA GLY A 628 -14.85 11.39 -11.82
C GLY A 628 -14.44 10.47 -12.97
N ASP A 629 -14.20 9.21 -12.67
CA ASP A 629 -13.76 8.20 -13.63
C ASP A 629 -14.98 7.33 -14.00
N TYR A 630 -15.20 7.15 -15.30
CA TYR A 630 -16.28 6.32 -15.85
C TYR A 630 -15.67 5.26 -16.75
N SER A 631 -16.00 4.01 -16.53
CA SER A 631 -15.62 2.92 -17.41
C SER A 631 -16.83 2.06 -17.79
N LEU A 632 -16.81 1.56 -19.02
CA LEU A 632 -17.76 0.58 -19.52
C LEU A 632 -16.97 -0.52 -20.20
N PHE A 633 -17.43 -1.76 -20.06
CA PHE A 633 -16.79 -2.90 -20.70
C PHE A 633 -17.82 -3.91 -21.22
N ALA A 634 -17.38 -4.68 -22.22
CA ALA A 634 -18.09 -5.84 -22.73
C ALA A 634 -17.08 -6.92 -23.08
N GLN A 635 -17.36 -8.17 -22.75
CA GLN A 635 -16.53 -9.33 -23.07
C GLN A 635 -17.38 -10.51 -23.48
N ASP A 636 -16.90 -11.32 -24.40
CA ASP A 636 -17.44 -12.63 -24.77
C ASP A 636 -16.35 -13.70 -24.62
N GLU A 637 -16.63 -14.73 -23.84
CA GLU A 637 -15.86 -15.97 -23.82
C GLU A 637 -16.61 -16.99 -24.69
N TRP A 638 -16.16 -17.18 -25.91
CA TRP A 638 -16.77 -18.05 -26.89
C TRP A 638 -16.06 -19.41 -26.96
N LYS A 639 -16.74 -20.47 -26.60
CA LYS A 639 -16.30 -21.85 -26.84
C LYS A 639 -16.59 -22.24 -28.29
N ALA A 640 -15.75 -21.79 -29.23
CA ALA A 640 -15.93 -21.97 -30.66
C ALA A 640 -15.93 -23.44 -31.09
N THR A 641 -15.15 -24.29 -30.40
CA THR A 641 -15.15 -25.75 -30.56
C THR A 641 -14.86 -26.42 -29.21
N ARG A 642 -14.91 -27.76 -29.13
CA ARG A 642 -14.49 -28.50 -27.93
C ARG A 642 -13.02 -28.24 -27.52
N ARG A 643 -12.17 -27.77 -28.43
CA ARG A 643 -10.74 -27.57 -28.25
C ARG A 643 -10.30 -26.11 -28.40
N LEU A 644 -11.19 -25.20 -28.74
CA LEU A 644 -10.89 -23.81 -28.96
C LEU A 644 -11.86 -22.92 -28.22
N SER A 645 -11.37 -22.12 -27.29
CA SER A 645 -12.07 -21.03 -26.65
C SER A 645 -11.42 -19.71 -27.06
N LEU A 646 -12.22 -18.70 -27.32
CA LEU A 646 -11.80 -17.35 -27.67
C LEU A 646 -12.36 -16.38 -26.64
N THR A 647 -11.53 -15.50 -26.13
CA THR A 647 -11.97 -14.37 -25.28
C THR A 647 -11.82 -13.08 -26.06
N LEU A 648 -12.91 -12.38 -26.26
CA LEU A 648 -13.03 -11.15 -27.02
C LEU A 648 -13.62 -10.06 -26.11
N GLY A 649 -12.92 -8.91 -25.99
CA GLY A 649 -13.39 -7.82 -25.13
C GLY A 649 -12.74 -6.49 -25.42
#